data_e4c5a99f0d9e3ffe438e9d22244b3768
#
_entry.id   e4c5a99f0d9e3ffe438e9d22244b3768
#
_cell.length_a   1.000
_cell.length_b   1.000
_cell.length_c   1.000
_cell.angle_alpha   90.00
_cell.angle_beta   90.00
_cell.angle_gamma   90.00
#
_symmetry.space_group_name_H-M   'P 1'
#
loop_
_entity.id
_entity.type
_entity.pdbx_description
1 polymer ?
#
loop_
_entity_poly.entity_id
_entity_poly.type
_entity_poly.pdbx_seq_one_letter_code
_entity_poly.pdbx_strand_id
1 'polypeptide(L)'
;MKRAIPVLAAAVAFVVVAAVLDAQVPAAHRELIGIDLGWTAGLPGLGLVVPGAILLRRLPRHPVAWLLCGSGLHWCLDGAAGSWLAYATYAGRPGADAAFWVYQRLGATLLIWLPLLLLIYPTGRFPRSFFAYASLAAASLAPLLTLIVPSEVAQARDGNPLPAPFAALDLDPFSLPLPDGWWPPLLSAAWILLPLGVIGAFALVVRRYRAATGDDRLALRWLTWAAVVDVLVMVAQLVVPELAGVVLGPAIALTGGAIAVALVRPRLVDVDRLLGGTLLYAAMAVTVLVVDACVLGATGALLGERLAERDAAVLALLLVMAVYGPLRHRLWLAIRRLVLGRRDDPYRVVAGLAEQLERSRSPEDELLAVAQAVGAAFRSPYVAVEVDRAGGERLVATCGEPAGPSRALPITYRGETVGRVVLPASGARVALSARDERLLGDVVRQAAIAARSAYLAQELQRSREQIVAAREEERRRLRRDLHDGLGPALGGVALRIDTARNLGARDRAGDVDKLLKQAREDITAAVADVRRLVHDLRPPALDDVGLLGAVRQQAARLRAPGLAVTVDGGAGLDGLPAAVEVAAYRIASEALTNVARHASAATCRVRLSVTDGALLVEVVDDGVGIAAGTPAGVGLVSLRERAAELGGDCRIECPDGRGTAVRARLPMGVLV
;
A
#
# COMPACT_ATOMS: atom_id res chain seq x y z
N MET A 1 -30.61 9.99 18.95
CA MET A 1 -30.77 11.43 19.25
C MET A 1 -31.52 11.69 20.56
N LYS A 2 -32.65 11.03 20.84
CA LYS A 2 -33.54 11.35 21.99
C LYS A 2 -32.89 11.28 23.40
N ARG A 3 -31.82 10.47 23.62
CA ARG A 3 -31.22 10.28 24.96
C ARG A 3 -30.00 11.16 25.25
N ALA A 4 -29.26 11.60 24.25
CA ALA A 4 -28.05 12.41 24.41
C ALA A 4 -28.35 13.89 24.74
N ILE A 5 -29.43 14.43 24.16
CA ILE A 5 -29.80 15.83 24.33
C ILE A 5 -30.15 16.17 25.80
N PRO A 6 -31.03 15.39 26.49
CA PRO A 6 -31.39 15.74 27.86
C PRO A 6 -30.21 15.66 28.84
N VAL A 7 -29.29 14.69 28.63
CA VAL A 7 -28.08 14.55 29.47
C VAL A 7 -27.16 15.78 29.31
N LEU A 8 -26.91 16.19 28.05
CA LEU A 8 -26.10 17.38 27.78
C LEU A 8 -26.76 18.67 28.30
N ALA A 9 -28.07 18.79 28.10
CA ALA A 9 -28.81 19.95 28.58
C ALA A 9 -28.77 20.04 30.12
N ALA A 10 -28.91 18.94 30.84
CA ALA A 10 -28.80 18.90 32.31
C ALA A 10 -27.38 19.30 32.77
N ALA A 11 -26.32 18.81 32.14
CA ALA A 11 -24.95 19.18 32.49
C ALA A 11 -24.68 20.68 32.26
N VAL A 12 -25.12 21.21 31.11
CA VAL A 12 -25.01 22.65 30.83
C VAL A 12 -25.82 23.47 31.83
N ALA A 13 -27.03 23.01 32.19
CA ALA A 13 -27.85 23.71 33.18
C ALA A 13 -27.18 23.78 34.56
N PHE A 14 -26.54 22.69 35.03
CA PHE A 14 -25.77 22.74 36.28
C PHE A 14 -24.63 23.74 36.24
N VAL A 15 -23.86 23.80 35.17
CA VAL A 15 -22.74 24.76 35.03
C VAL A 15 -23.23 26.19 34.92
N VAL A 16 -24.32 26.42 34.18
CA VAL A 16 -24.93 27.80 34.08
C VAL A 16 -25.49 28.24 35.42
N VAL A 17 -26.21 27.38 36.14
CA VAL A 17 -26.72 27.66 37.48
C VAL A 17 -25.56 27.98 38.42
N ALA A 18 -24.49 27.18 38.43
CA ALA A 18 -23.29 27.42 39.21
C ALA A 18 -22.71 28.81 38.91
N ALA A 19 -22.54 29.18 37.63
CA ALA A 19 -21.98 30.45 37.23
C ALA A 19 -22.86 31.66 37.69
N VAL A 20 -24.18 31.52 37.60
CA VAL A 20 -25.12 32.54 38.06
C VAL A 20 -25.05 32.71 39.58
N LEU A 21 -24.95 31.64 40.34
CA LEU A 21 -24.82 31.67 41.81
C LEU A 21 -23.47 32.25 42.23
N ASP A 22 -22.38 31.80 41.57
CA ASP A 22 -21.02 32.30 41.84
C ASP A 22 -20.87 33.81 41.61
N ALA A 23 -21.58 34.36 40.62
CA ALA A 23 -21.60 35.81 40.36
C ALA A 23 -22.25 36.64 41.50
N GLN A 24 -23.05 35.99 42.36
CA GLN A 24 -23.76 36.65 43.48
C GLN A 24 -23.00 36.57 44.80
N VAL A 25 -21.92 35.78 44.89
CA VAL A 25 -21.15 35.57 46.11
C VAL A 25 -19.81 36.32 46.03
N PRO A 26 -19.51 37.23 46.99
CA PRO A 26 -18.22 37.91 47.04
C PRO A 26 -17.05 36.95 47.22
N ALA A 27 -15.91 37.28 46.60
CA ALA A 27 -14.69 36.46 46.67
C ALA A 27 -14.23 36.23 48.12
N ALA A 28 -14.31 37.26 48.98
CA ALA A 28 -13.97 37.16 50.40
C ALA A 28 -14.79 36.11 51.17
N HIS A 29 -16.08 35.94 50.80
CA HIS A 29 -16.90 34.90 51.43
C HIS A 29 -16.48 33.49 50.99
N ARG A 30 -16.15 33.35 49.69
CA ARG A 30 -15.65 32.05 49.18
C ARG A 30 -14.31 31.68 49.78
N GLU A 31 -13.38 32.62 49.89
CA GLU A 31 -12.12 32.38 50.61
C GLU A 31 -12.32 31.97 52.07
N LEU A 32 -13.27 32.61 52.74
CA LEU A 32 -13.60 32.27 54.13
C LEU A 32 -14.09 30.82 54.29
N ILE A 33 -14.90 30.34 53.36
CA ILE A 33 -15.47 28.99 53.39
C ILE A 33 -14.62 27.95 52.64
N GLY A 34 -13.54 28.37 51.94
CA GLY A 34 -12.63 27.47 51.21
C GLY A 34 -13.28 26.78 50.01
N ILE A 35 -14.26 27.47 49.35
CA ILE A 35 -14.95 26.91 48.17
C ILE A 35 -14.61 27.73 46.93
N ASP A 36 -14.04 27.06 45.94
CA ASP A 36 -13.74 27.63 44.64
C ASP A 36 -15.02 27.90 43.80
N LEU A 37 -14.85 28.54 42.64
CA LEU A 37 -15.94 28.75 41.69
C LEU A 37 -16.50 27.43 41.18
N GLY A 38 -17.74 27.12 41.52
CA GLY A 38 -18.33 25.79 41.18
C GLY A 38 -18.55 25.61 39.68
N TRP A 39 -18.73 26.70 38.89
CA TRP A 39 -18.80 26.58 37.45
C TRP A 39 -17.47 26.09 36.85
N THR A 40 -16.31 26.53 37.36
CA THR A 40 -14.99 26.05 36.93
C THR A 40 -14.79 24.60 37.37
N ALA A 41 -15.21 24.25 38.58
CA ALA A 41 -15.23 22.88 39.07
C ALA A 41 -16.12 21.95 38.22
N GLY A 42 -17.21 22.48 37.61
CA GLY A 42 -18.10 21.73 36.73
C GLY A 42 -17.58 21.51 35.29
N LEU A 43 -16.57 22.28 34.83
CA LEU A 43 -16.03 22.14 33.45
C LEU A 43 -15.48 20.76 33.12
N PRO A 44 -14.73 20.05 33.99
CA PRO A 44 -14.32 18.69 33.76
C PRO A 44 -15.50 17.75 33.48
N GLY A 45 -16.64 17.99 34.17
CA GLY A 45 -17.88 17.25 33.94
C GLY A 45 -18.42 17.40 32.50
N LEU A 46 -18.45 18.64 31.98
CA LEU A 46 -18.80 18.88 30.57
C LEU A 46 -17.81 18.19 29.63
N GLY A 47 -16.52 18.19 29.96
CA GLY A 47 -15.48 17.50 29.23
C GLY A 47 -15.71 15.99 29.10
N LEU A 48 -16.44 15.38 30.02
CA LEU A 48 -16.85 13.95 29.96
C LEU A 48 -18.23 13.77 29.33
N VAL A 49 -19.20 14.66 29.62
CA VAL A 49 -20.56 14.55 29.09
C VAL A 49 -20.60 14.72 27.59
N VAL A 50 -19.84 15.65 27.01
CA VAL A 50 -19.84 15.91 25.55
C VAL A 50 -19.39 14.66 24.77
N PRO A 51 -18.21 14.06 25.02
CA PRO A 51 -17.83 12.80 24.38
C PRO A 51 -18.80 11.65 24.69
N GLY A 52 -19.29 11.55 25.92
CA GLY A 52 -20.30 10.58 26.32
C GLY A 52 -21.59 10.70 25.50
N ALA A 53 -22.09 11.93 25.28
CA ALA A 53 -23.27 12.20 24.46
C ALA A 53 -23.04 11.86 22.98
N ILE A 54 -21.84 12.13 22.44
CA ILE A 54 -21.44 11.70 21.10
C ILE A 54 -21.47 10.17 20.99
N LEU A 55 -20.93 9.46 21.99
CA LEU A 55 -20.97 8.01 22.05
C LEU A 55 -22.40 7.48 22.17
N LEU A 56 -23.28 8.08 22.99
CA LEU A 56 -24.70 7.68 23.10
C LEU A 56 -25.45 7.80 21.77
N ARG A 57 -25.05 8.75 20.90
CA ARG A 57 -25.64 8.87 19.55
C ARG A 57 -25.20 7.74 18.62
N ARG A 58 -23.94 7.30 18.73
CA ARG A 58 -23.34 6.29 17.87
C ARG A 58 -23.49 4.87 18.41
N LEU A 59 -23.36 4.71 19.72
CA LEU A 59 -23.36 3.44 20.45
C LEU A 59 -24.31 3.50 21.66
N PRO A 60 -25.64 3.61 21.46
CA PRO A 60 -26.62 3.93 22.51
C PRO A 60 -26.75 2.86 23.61
N ARG A 61 -26.26 1.65 23.40
CA ARG A 61 -26.26 0.54 24.37
C ARG A 61 -24.89 0.30 25.00
N HIS A 62 -23.86 1.04 24.64
CA HIS A 62 -22.51 0.78 25.15
C HIS A 62 -22.35 1.36 26.57
N PRO A 63 -21.99 0.54 27.60
CA PRO A 63 -21.93 1.00 28.99
C PRO A 63 -20.95 2.15 29.25
N VAL A 64 -19.81 2.20 28.51
CA VAL A 64 -18.83 3.29 28.63
C VAL A 64 -19.46 4.66 28.30
N ALA A 65 -20.39 4.73 27.33
CA ALA A 65 -21.06 5.97 26.98
C ALA A 65 -21.91 6.50 28.14
N TRP A 66 -22.65 5.61 28.80
CA TRP A 66 -23.44 5.93 30.01
C TRP A 66 -22.56 6.29 31.21
N LEU A 67 -21.42 5.63 31.33
CA LEU A 67 -20.48 5.87 32.42
C LEU A 67 -19.85 7.26 32.28
N LEU A 68 -19.42 7.67 31.06
CA LEU A 68 -18.92 9.02 30.82
C LEU A 68 -19.98 10.09 31.06
N CYS A 69 -21.23 9.85 30.65
CA CYS A 69 -22.33 10.78 30.91
C CYS A 69 -22.65 10.86 32.42
N GLY A 70 -22.69 9.72 33.12
CA GLY A 70 -22.97 9.67 34.53
C GLY A 70 -21.91 10.35 35.39
N SER A 71 -20.62 10.03 35.14
CA SER A 71 -19.50 10.66 35.84
C SER A 71 -19.43 12.17 35.55
N GLY A 72 -19.66 12.59 34.30
CA GLY A 72 -19.66 14.01 33.96
C GLY A 72 -20.84 14.77 34.57
N LEU A 73 -22.06 14.20 34.61
CA LEU A 73 -23.22 14.80 35.31
C LEU A 73 -22.97 14.90 36.78
N HIS A 74 -22.40 13.85 37.41
CA HIS A 74 -22.05 13.87 38.81
C HIS A 74 -21.09 15.01 39.12
N TRP A 75 -20.05 15.19 38.30
CA TRP A 75 -19.10 16.30 38.47
C TRP A 75 -19.73 17.69 38.29
N CYS A 76 -20.63 17.86 37.31
CA CYS A 76 -21.38 19.11 37.15
C CYS A 76 -22.32 19.36 38.33
N LEU A 77 -22.93 18.35 38.90
CA LEU A 77 -23.78 18.43 40.12
C LEU A 77 -22.94 18.85 41.33
N ASP A 78 -21.76 18.26 41.49
CA ASP A 78 -20.84 18.57 42.58
C ASP A 78 -20.43 20.05 42.55
N GLY A 79 -20.02 20.57 41.37
CA GLY A 79 -19.74 21.99 41.19
C GLY A 79 -20.93 22.88 41.47
N ALA A 80 -22.15 22.52 41.02
CA ALA A 80 -23.36 23.29 41.28
C ALA A 80 -23.76 23.27 42.78
N ALA A 81 -23.52 22.15 43.46
CA ALA A 81 -23.74 22.04 44.92
C ALA A 81 -22.77 22.95 45.70
N GLY A 82 -21.49 22.99 45.29
CA GLY A 82 -20.52 23.95 45.86
C GLY A 82 -20.93 25.42 45.68
N SER A 83 -21.40 25.83 44.49
CA SER A 83 -21.93 27.16 44.26
C SER A 83 -23.19 27.47 45.07
N TRP A 84 -24.11 26.49 45.16
CA TRP A 84 -25.29 26.66 45.98
C TRP A 84 -24.94 26.76 47.47
N LEU A 85 -24.01 25.97 47.96
CA LEU A 85 -23.51 26.05 49.34
C LEU A 85 -22.93 27.45 49.64
N ALA A 86 -22.09 27.94 48.79
CA ALA A 86 -21.51 29.30 48.92
C ALA A 86 -22.58 30.40 48.91
N TYR A 87 -23.54 30.28 48.01
CA TYR A 87 -24.65 31.27 47.92
C TYR A 87 -25.61 31.17 49.14
N ALA A 88 -25.99 29.95 49.55
CA ALA A 88 -26.93 29.73 50.64
C ALA A 88 -26.35 30.18 51.98
N THR A 89 -25.06 29.94 52.24
CA THR A 89 -24.37 30.42 53.46
C THR A 89 -24.19 31.93 53.43
N TYR A 90 -23.97 32.54 52.27
CA TYR A 90 -23.87 34.01 52.12
C TYR A 90 -25.21 34.72 52.28
N ALA A 91 -26.25 34.23 51.61
CA ALA A 91 -27.57 34.85 51.55
C ALA A 91 -28.57 34.36 52.61
N GLY A 92 -28.16 33.47 53.50
CA GLY A 92 -29.03 32.88 54.52
C GLY A 92 -30.19 32.07 53.93
N ARG A 93 -29.98 31.36 52.83
CA ARG A 93 -31.02 30.58 52.15
C ARG A 93 -31.05 29.12 52.67
N PRO A 94 -32.23 28.49 52.68
CA PRO A 94 -32.35 27.07 53.06
C PRO A 94 -31.67 26.15 52.10
N GLY A 95 -31.30 24.94 52.55
CA GLY A 95 -30.70 23.90 51.69
C GLY A 95 -29.18 23.92 51.63
N ALA A 96 -28.52 24.71 52.48
CA ALA A 96 -27.07 24.65 52.65
C ALA A 96 -26.60 23.27 53.16
N ASP A 97 -27.37 22.61 54.05
CA ASP A 97 -27.10 21.29 54.59
C ASP A 97 -27.02 20.22 53.48
N ALA A 98 -28.05 20.21 52.63
CA ALA A 98 -28.09 19.29 51.50
C ALA A 98 -26.97 19.56 50.49
N ALA A 99 -26.67 20.81 50.22
CA ALA A 99 -25.59 21.19 49.32
C ALA A 99 -24.22 20.81 49.89
N PHE A 100 -24.00 20.99 51.18
CA PHE A 100 -22.78 20.56 51.85
C PHE A 100 -22.59 19.04 51.75
N TRP A 101 -23.66 18.27 52.03
CA TRP A 101 -23.60 16.83 51.91
C TRP A 101 -23.28 16.36 50.50
N VAL A 102 -23.91 16.96 49.45
CA VAL A 102 -23.61 16.65 48.05
C VAL A 102 -22.17 16.98 47.72
N TYR A 103 -21.71 18.18 48.03
CA TYR A 103 -20.38 18.67 47.66
C TYR A 103 -19.26 17.93 48.38
N GLN A 104 -19.36 17.75 49.73
CA GLN A 104 -18.30 17.18 50.55
C GLN A 104 -18.31 15.65 50.55
N ARG A 105 -19.49 15.01 50.55
CA ARG A 105 -19.61 13.60 50.76
C ARG A 105 -19.93 12.84 49.46
N LEU A 106 -20.96 13.27 48.74
CA LEU A 106 -21.27 12.62 47.46
C LEU A 106 -20.18 12.88 46.44
N GLY A 107 -19.54 14.08 46.43
CA GLY A 107 -18.39 14.42 45.61
C GLY A 107 -17.24 13.40 45.76
N ALA A 108 -16.97 12.88 46.93
CA ALA A 108 -15.95 11.85 47.14
C ALA A 108 -16.19 10.57 46.29
N THR A 109 -17.44 10.27 45.96
CA THR A 109 -17.78 9.11 45.12
C THR A 109 -17.42 9.28 43.65
N LEU A 110 -16.98 10.48 43.22
CA LEU A 110 -16.36 10.70 41.91
C LEU A 110 -15.14 9.80 41.67
N LEU A 111 -14.43 9.43 42.75
CA LEU A 111 -13.29 8.51 42.69
C LEU A 111 -13.65 7.09 42.24
N ILE A 112 -14.93 6.68 42.34
CA ILE A 112 -15.39 5.34 41.92
C ILE A 112 -15.46 5.21 40.39
N TRP A 113 -15.70 6.30 39.67
CA TRP A 113 -15.89 6.26 38.23
C TRP A 113 -14.64 5.83 37.47
N LEU A 114 -13.45 6.21 37.96
CA LEU A 114 -12.18 5.89 37.27
C LEU A 114 -11.90 4.39 37.28
N PRO A 115 -11.86 3.66 38.44
CA PRO A 115 -11.62 2.23 38.43
C PRO A 115 -12.72 1.46 37.69
N LEU A 116 -13.97 1.91 37.76
CA LEU A 116 -15.06 1.30 37.00
C LEU A 116 -14.84 1.46 35.50
N LEU A 117 -14.44 2.65 35.04
CA LEU A 117 -14.07 2.89 33.63
C LEU A 117 -12.93 1.98 33.19
N LEU A 118 -11.83 1.91 33.94
CA LEU A 118 -10.69 1.05 33.66
C LEU A 118 -11.08 -0.43 33.53
N LEU A 119 -12.01 -0.90 34.37
CA LEU A 119 -12.45 -2.28 34.37
C LEU A 119 -13.34 -2.64 33.17
N ILE A 120 -14.24 -1.76 32.73
CA ILE A 120 -15.16 -2.07 31.61
C ILE A 120 -14.66 -1.67 30.23
N TYR A 121 -13.66 -0.78 30.13
CA TYR A 121 -13.13 -0.31 28.86
C TYR A 121 -12.22 -1.35 28.19
N PRO A 122 -12.20 -1.54 26.83
CA PRO A 122 -13.06 -0.86 25.85
C PRO A 122 -14.39 -1.57 25.58
N THR A 123 -14.56 -2.81 26.01
CA THR A 123 -15.64 -3.73 25.59
C THR A 123 -17.00 -3.39 26.21
N GLY A 124 -17.04 -2.55 27.25
CA GLY A 124 -18.23 -2.27 28.01
C GLY A 124 -18.67 -3.43 28.92
N ARG A 125 -17.88 -4.50 29.04
CA ARG A 125 -18.21 -5.68 29.88
C ARG A 125 -17.32 -5.71 31.08
N PHE A 126 -17.93 -5.90 32.25
CA PHE A 126 -17.19 -6.08 33.49
C PHE A 126 -16.50 -7.46 33.52
N PRO A 127 -15.17 -7.52 33.82
CA PRO A 127 -14.45 -8.80 33.90
C PRO A 127 -14.98 -9.67 35.05
N ARG A 128 -15.38 -10.89 34.74
CA ARG A 128 -15.86 -11.86 35.77
C ARG A 128 -14.67 -12.54 36.44
N SER A 129 -13.85 -11.77 37.15
CA SER A 129 -12.70 -12.29 37.90
C SER A 129 -12.72 -11.77 39.33
N PHE A 130 -12.30 -12.59 40.29
CA PHE A 130 -12.16 -12.18 41.68
C PHE A 130 -11.34 -10.88 41.82
N PHE A 131 -10.22 -10.76 41.10
CA PHE A 131 -9.37 -9.59 41.14
C PHE A 131 -10.06 -8.30 40.65
N ALA A 132 -10.99 -8.40 39.70
CA ALA A 132 -11.73 -7.21 39.23
C ALA A 132 -12.73 -6.74 40.31
N TYR A 133 -13.44 -7.65 40.93
CA TYR A 133 -14.34 -7.34 42.05
C TYR A 133 -13.59 -6.82 43.28
N ALA A 134 -12.47 -7.45 43.65
CA ALA A 134 -11.62 -7.01 44.74
C ALA A 134 -11.03 -5.61 44.50
N SER A 135 -10.54 -5.33 43.26
CA SER A 135 -10.03 -4.00 42.90
C SER A 135 -11.12 -2.92 42.98
N LEU A 136 -12.32 -3.21 42.49
CA LEU A 136 -13.43 -2.25 42.54
C LEU A 136 -13.88 -2.03 43.98
N ALA A 137 -14.04 -3.10 44.79
CA ALA A 137 -14.42 -3.01 46.19
C ALA A 137 -13.39 -2.19 46.99
N ALA A 138 -12.10 -2.48 46.84
CA ALA A 138 -11.02 -1.76 47.48
C ALA A 138 -11.01 -0.26 47.10
N ALA A 139 -11.19 0.05 45.82
CA ALA A 139 -11.22 1.45 45.34
C ALA A 139 -12.50 2.20 45.75
N SER A 140 -13.60 1.49 46.00
CA SER A 140 -14.90 2.11 46.34
C SER A 140 -15.12 2.25 47.82
N LEU A 141 -14.39 1.52 48.68
CA LEU A 141 -14.65 1.47 50.10
C LEU A 141 -14.52 2.83 50.77
N ALA A 142 -13.44 3.55 50.59
CA ALA A 142 -13.23 4.87 51.20
C ALA A 142 -14.28 5.90 50.73
N PRO A 143 -14.56 6.09 49.40
CA PRO A 143 -15.63 6.97 48.97
C PRO A 143 -17.01 6.64 49.54
N LEU A 144 -17.35 5.35 49.66
CA LEU A 144 -18.64 4.91 50.21
C LEU A 144 -18.72 5.14 51.71
N LEU A 145 -17.64 4.90 52.46
CA LEU A 145 -17.59 5.20 53.89
C LEU A 145 -17.70 6.71 54.16
N THR A 146 -17.18 7.56 53.28
CA THR A 146 -17.30 9.02 53.37
C THR A 146 -18.77 9.49 53.34
N LEU A 147 -19.69 8.74 52.71
CA LEU A 147 -21.13 9.08 52.70
C LEU A 147 -21.78 8.97 54.08
N ILE A 148 -21.27 8.10 54.93
CA ILE A 148 -21.93 7.64 56.15
C ILE A 148 -21.12 7.90 57.42
N VAL A 149 -19.90 8.45 57.33
CA VAL A 149 -19.06 8.76 58.48
C VAL A 149 -19.61 9.99 59.23
N PRO A 150 -19.70 10.02 60.57
CA PRO A 150 -20.06 11.20 61.29
C PRO A 150 -19.08 12.39 61.06
N SER A 151 -19.59 13.60 60.95
CA SER A 151 -18.78 14.79 60.68
C SER A 151 -17.72 15.07 61.72
N GLU A 152 -18.04 14.81 63.00
CA GLU A 152 -17.08 14.96 64.09
C GLU A 152 -15.84 14.07 63.89
N VAL A 153 -16.06 12.82 63.46
CA VAL A 153 -14.97 11.86 63.18
C VAL A 153 -14.15 12.29 61.96
N ALA A 154 -14.82 12.76 60.92
CA ALA A 154 -14.15 13.24 59.71
C ALA A 154 -13.28 14.47 60.00
N GLN A 155 -13.79 15.45 60.76
CA GLN A 155 -13.08 16.66 61.20
C GLN A 155 -11.87 16.32 62.09
N ALA A 156 -12.06 15.42 63.06
CA ALA A 156 -10.98 14.98 63.95
C ALA A 156 -9.79 14.40 63.19
N ARG A 157 -10.07 13.76 62.07
CA ARG A 157 -9.03 13.19 61.17
C ARG A 157 -8.27 14.28 60.40
N ASP A 158 -8.98 15.25 59.84
CA ASP A 158 -8.38 16.28 58.96
C ASP A 158 -7.69 17.39 59.74
N GLY A 159 -7.91 17.48 61.06
CA GLY A 159 -7.24 18.39 62.00
C GLY A 159 -7.63 19.86 61.84
N ASN A 160 -8.52 20.21 60.91
CA ASN A 160 -8.97 21.56 60.68
C ASN A 160 -10.43 21.74 61.09
N PRO A 161 -10.76 22.70 61.97
CA PRO A 161 -12.13 23.01 62.29
C PRO A 161 -12.86 23.56 61.04
N LEU A 162 -14.15 23.16 60.90
CA LEU A 162 -14.98 23.72 59.84
C LEU A 162 -15.09 25.23 59.97
N PRO A 163 -15.10 25.99 58.84
CA PRO A 163 -15.37 27.42 58.84
C PRO A 163 -16.68 27.75 59.57
N ALA A 164 -16.70 28.88 60.28
CA ALA A 164 -17.84 29.29 61.11
C ALA A 164 -19.23 29.21 60.44
N PRO A 165 -19.39 29.51 59.12
CA PRO A 165 -20.68 29.39 58.44
C PRO A 165 -21.21 27.94 58.37
N PHE A 166 -20.37 26.92 58.52
CA PHE A 166 -20.78 25.52 58.50
C PHE A 166 -21.13 24.95 59.84
N ALA A 167 -20.73 25.58 60.92
CA ALA A 167 -20.99 25.10 62.30
C ALA A 167 -22.50 25.04 62.67
N ALA A 168 -23.34 25.78 61.92
CA ALA A 168 -24.79 25.78 62.13
C ALA A 168 -25.56 24.79 61.22
N LEU A 169 -24.85 24.07 60.36
CA LEU A 169 -25.47 23.14 59.39
C LEU A 169 -25.58 21.74 59.99
N ASP A 170 -26.69 21.01 59.67
CA ASP A 170 -26.77 19.56 59.90
C ASP A 170 -25.89 18.83 58.87
N LEU A 171 -24.73 18.37 59.31
CA LEU A 171 -23.71 17.78 58.46
C LEU A 171 -23.88 16.27 58.31
N ASP A 172 -24.77 15.65 59.11
CA ASP A 172 -24.88 14.22 59.26
C ASP A 172 -26.26 13.61 59.00
N PRO A 173 -26.97 14.03 57.91
CA PRO A 173 -28.33 13.54 57.64
C PRO A 173 -28.42 12.02 57.46
N PHE A 174 -27.30 11.37 57.11
CA PHE A 174 -27.21 9.92 56.83
C PHE A 174 -26.01 9.23 57.49
N SER A 175 -25.56 9.71 58.67
CA SER A 175 -24.46 9.06 59.39
C SER A 175 -24.86 7.74 60.00
N LEU A 176 -23.92 6.75 59.99
CA LEU A 176 -24.12 5.45 60.61
C LEU A 176 -23.66 5.50 62.06
N PRO A 177 -24.50 5.15 63.05
CA PRO A 177 -24.17 5.24 64.49
C PRO A 177 -23.28 4.06 64.91
N LEU A 178 -22.02 4.05 64.43
CA LEU A 178 -20.99 3.13 64.91
C LEU A 178 -20.23 3.77 66.08
N PRO A 179 -19.64 2.96 66.99
CA PRO A 179 -18.80 3.49 68.07
C PRO A 179 -17.64 4.32 67.46
N ASP A 180 -17.36 5.51 68.00
CA ASP A 180 -16.38 6.46 67.48
C ASP A 180 -14.99 5.85 67.33
N GLY A 181 -14.60 4.96 68.24
CA GLY A 181 -13.29 4.27 68.17
C GLY A 181 -13.10 3.35 66.97
N TRP A 182 -14.16 2.98 66.24
CA TRP A 182 -14.09 2.08 65.09
C TRP A 182 -13.82 2.86 63.78
N TRP A 183 -14.21 4.10 63.72
CA TRP A 183 -14.08 4.90 62.52
C TRP A 183 -12.63 5.19 62.08
N PRO A 184 -11.70 5.61 62.97
CA PRO A 184 -10.35 5.94 62.56
C PRO A 184 -9.60 4.76 61.89
N PRO A 185 -9.58 3.53 62.44
CA PRO A 185 -8.94 2.40 61.81
C PRO A 185 -9.64 1.99 60.51
N LEU A 186 -10.99 2.03 60.46
CA LEU A 186 -11.77 1.69 59.27
C LEU A 186 -11.49 2.64 58.11
N LEU A 187 -11.53 3.94 58.38
CA LEU A 187 -11.23 4.98 57.36
C LEU A 187 -9.77 4.88 56.91
N SER A 188 -8.83 4.72 57.82
CA SER A 188 -7.41 4.61 57.47
C SER A 188 -7.15 3.39 56.59
N ALA A 189 -7.73 2.24 56.93
CA ALA A 189 -7.64 1.05 56.09
C ALA A 189 -8.28 1.26 54.72
N ALA A 190 -9.46 1.89 54.64
CA ALA A 190 -10.16 2.16 53.41
C ALA A 190 -9.38 3.11 52.49
N TRP A 191 -8.77 4.18 53.05
CA TRP A 191 -7.94 5.11 52.27
C TRP A 191 -6.63 4.49 51.80
N ILE A 192 -6.05 3.50 52.48
CA ILE A 192 -4.92 2.69 52.01
C ILE A 192 -5.36 1.73 50.87
N LEU A 193 -6.56 1.15 51.00
CA LEU A 193 -7.10 0.22 49.99
C LEU A 193 -7.47 0.91 48.68
N LEU A 194 -7.86 2.19 48.71
CA LEU A 194 -8.26 2.93 47.51
C LEU A 194 -7.15 2.95 46.42
N PRO A 195 -5.91 3.41 46.68
CA PRO A 195 -4.85 3.38 45.66
C PRO A 195 -4.51 1.96 45.26
N LEU A 196 -4.55 0.98 46.14
CA LEU A 196 -4.33 -0.43 45.81
C LEU A 196 -5.41 -0.97 44.87
N GLY A 197 -6.67 -0.57 45.08
CA GLY A 197 -7.76 -0.91 44.15
C GLY A 197 -7.59 -0.30 42.76
N VAL A 198 -7.19 0.96 42.69
CA VAL A 198 -6.90 1.65 41.41
C VAL A 198 -5.71 1.00 40.70
N ILE A 199 -4.61 0.71 41.41
CA ILE A 199 -3.45 -0.01 40.87
C ILE A 199 -3.86 -1.39 40.35
N GLY A 200 -4.71 -2.12 41.10
CA GLY A 200 -5.25 -3.42 40.68
C GLY A 200 -6.06 -3.32 39.38
N ALA A 201 -6.94 -2.32 39.28
CA ALA A 201 -7.70 -2.06 38.07
C ALA A 201 -6.77 -1.75 36.87
N PHE A 202 -5.73 -0.94 37.11
CA PHE A 202 -4.73 -0.62 36.08
C PHE A 202 -3.90 -1.86 35.67
N ALA A 203 -3.50 -2.72 36.61
CA ALA A 203 -2.81 -3.98 36.32
C ALA A 203 -3.66 -4.90 35.43
N LEU A 204 -4.99 -4.94 35.65
CA LEU A 204 -5.91 -5.66 34.78
C LEU A 204 -6.01 -5.04 33.37
N VAL A 205 -5.92 -3.72 33.24
CA VAL A 205 -5.82 -3.05 31.92
C VAL A 205 -4.54 -3.46 31.21
N VAL A 206 -3.39 -3.46 31.91
CA VAL A 206 -2.09 -3.89 31.33
C VAL A 206 -2.15 -5.35 30.87
N ARG A 207 -2.72 -6.23 31.66
CA ARG A 207 -2.92 -7.64 31.30
C ARG A 207 -3.80 -7.79 30.06
N ARG A 208 -4.90 -7.05 29.98
CA ARG A 208 -5.77 -7.03 28.79
C ARG A 208 -5.06 -6.47 27.58
N TYR A 209 -4.26 -5.42 27.75
CA TYR A 209 -3.45 -4.85 26.66
C TYR A 209 -2.48 -5.87 26.04
N ARG A 210 -1.86 -6.71 26.89
CA ARG A 210 -0.94 -7.76 26.42
C ARG A 210 -1.66 -8.87 25.64
N ALA A 211 -2.90 -9.16 25.98
CA ALA A 211 -3.72 -10.19 25.35
C ALA A 211 -4.56 -9.67 24.16
N ALA A 212 -4.80 -8.37 24.08
CA ALA A 212 -5.65 -7.75 23.06
C ALA A 212 -4.99 -7.71 21.68
N THR A 213 -5.80 -7.89 20.64
CA THR A 213 -5.41 -7.79 19.23
C THR A 213 -6.34 -6.83 18.48
N GLY A 214 -5.95 -6.39 17.31
CA GLY A 214 -6.80 -5.56 16.44
C GLY A 214 -7.24 -4.23 17.07
N ASP A 215 -8.51 -3.90 16.91
CA ASP A 215 -9.10 -2.61 17.32
C ASP A 215 -9.17 -2.45 18.85
N ASP A 216 -9.36 -3.54 19.61
CA ASP A 216 -9.34 -3.49 21.09
C ASP A 216 -7.96 -3.05 21.61
N ARG A 217 -6.88 -3.54 21.01
CA ARG A 217 -5.53 -3.11 21.37
C ARG A 217 -5.29 -1.65 21.03
N LEU A 218 -5.83 -1.18 19.92
CA LEU A 218 -5.72 0.22 19.51
C LEU A 218 -6.52 1.12 20.47
N ALA A 219 -7.72 0.71 20.87
CA ALA A 219 -8.51 1.42 21.86
C ALA A 219 -7.78 1.55 23.21
N LEU A 220 -7.15 0.47 23.68
CA LEU A 220 -6.34 0.50 24.92
C LEU A 220 -5.11 1.41 24.80
N ARG A 221 -4.52 1.59 23.61
CA ARG A 221 -3.44 2.57 23.40
C ARG A 221 -3.92 4.01 23.55
N TRP A 222 -5.13 4.33 23.05
CA TRP A 222 -5.74 5.62 23.28
C TRP A 222 -5.92 5.93 24.78
N LEU A 223 -6.37 4.93 25.54
CA LEU A 223 -6.46 5.07 27.00
C LEU A 223 -5.08 5.26 27.65
N THR A 224 -4.06 4.54 27.20
CA THR A 224 -2.68 4.71 27.68
C THR A 224 -2.16 6.11 27.41
N TRP A 225 -2.41 6.65 26.22
CA TRP A 225 -2.04 8.01 25.88
C TRP A 225 -2.74 9.05 26.76
N ALA A 226 -4.04 8.91 26.97
CA ALA A 226 -4.80 9.78 27.86
C ALA A 226 -4.27 9.73 29.30
N ALA A 227 -4.02 8.51 29.83
CA ALA A 227 -3.45 8.35 31.16
C ALA A 227 -2.06 9.01 31.31
N VAL A 228 -1.22 8.94 30.28
CA VAL A 228 0.08 9.66 30.27
C VAL A 228 -0.12 11.17 30.35
N VAL A 229 -1.08 11.72 29.60
CA VAL A 229 -1.40 13.14 29.65
C VAL A 229 -1.91 13.54 31.05
N ASP A 230 -2.83 12.76 31.64
CA ASP A 230 -3.38 13.04 32.96
C ASP A 230 -2.27 13.00 34.04
N VAL A 231 -1.37 12.01 33.99
CA VAL A 231 -0.21 11.93 34.91
C VAL A 231 0.71 13.13 34.76
N LEU A 232 0.97 13.58 33.54
CA LEU A 232 1.80 14.77 33.29
C LEU A 232 1.16 16.04 33.85
N VAL A 233 -0.16 16.18 33.70
CA VAL A 233 -0.91 17.29 34.28
C VAL A 233 -0.85 17.24 35.80
N MET A 234 -1.03 16.08 36.41
CA MET A 234 -0.89 15.90 37.87
C MET A 234 0.52 16.29 38.37
N VAL A 235 1.57 15.85 37.66
CA VAL A 235 2.95 16.22 38.01
C VAL A 235 3.16 17.74 37.85
N ALA A 236 2.64 18.35 36.80
CA ALA A 236 2.73 19.79 36.61
C ALA A 236 2.03 20.57 37.73
N GLN A 237 0.92 20.09 38.26
CA GLN A 237 0.21 20.68 39.39
C GLN A 237 1.02 20.61 40.71
N LEU A 238 1.83 19.57 40.90
CA LEU A 238 2.72 19.49 42.07
C LEU A 238 3.84 20.53 42.02
N VAL A 239 4.26 20.92 40.80
CA VAL A 239 5.32 21.93 40.61
C VAL A 239 4.76 23.35 40.60
N VAL A 240 3.58 23.56 39.99
CA VAL A 240 2.90 24.85 39.85
C VAL A 240 1.42 24.69 40.27
N PRO A 241 1.11 24.73 41.56
CA PRO A 241 -0.27 24.52 42.06
C PRO A 241 -1.32 25.46 41.47
N GLU A 242 -0.92 26.67 41.10
CA GLU A 242 -1.80 27.71 40.53
C GLU A 242 -2.40 27.30 39.18
N LEU A 243 -1.76 26.34 38.46
CA LEU A 243 -2.27 25.81 37.21
C LEU A 243 -3.37 24.76 37.39
N ALA A 244 -3.59 24.24 38.58
CA ALA A 244 -4.50 23.14 38.85
C ALA A 244 -5.92 23.40 38.31
N GLY A 245 -6.49 24.55 38.62
CA GLY A 245 -7.85 24.93 38.21
C GLY A 245 -8.03 25.10 36.70
N VAL A 246 -6.96 25.46 35.98
CA VAL A 246 -7.02 25.77 34.54
C VAL A 246 -6.76 24.52 33.67
N VAL A 247 -5.87 23.63 34.10
CA VAL A 247 -5.35 22.53 33.24
C VAL A 247 -6.11 21.22 33.43
N LEU A 248 -6.68 21.00 34.60
CA LEU A 248 -7.39 19.74 34.93
C LEU A 248 -8.62 19.52 34.04
N GLY A 249 -9.44 20.52 33.82
CA GLY A 249 -10.63 20.45 32.99
C GLY A 249 -10.33 20.04 31.54
N PRO A 250 -9.41 20.73 30.85
CA PRO A 250 -8.93 20.33 29.53
C PRO A 250 -8.35 18.91 29.46
N ALA A 251 -7.58 18.45 30.47
CA ALA A 251 -7.01 17.10 30.50
C ALA A 251 -8.10 16.03 30.56
N ILE A 252 -9.08 16.19 31.45
CA ILE A 252 -10.23 15.30 31.57
C ILE A 252 -11.08 15.30 30.29
N ALA A 253 -11.29 16.46 29.68
CA ALA A 253 -11.99 16.56 28.40
C ALA A 253 -11.25 15.82 27.28
N LEU A 254 -9.91 15.92 27.26
CA LEU A 254 -9.06 15.20 26.33
C LEU A 254 -9.16 13.70 26.50
N THR A 255 -9.18 13.22 27.77
CA THR A 255 -9.38 11.80 28.11
C THR A 255 -10.74 11.30 27.66
N GLY A 256 -11.81 12.06 27.92
CA GLY A 256 -13.14 11.74 27.40
C GLY A 256 -13.18 11.68 25.88
N GLY A 257 -12.54 12.64 25.21
CA GLY A 257 -12.40 12.71 23.76
C GLY A 257 -11.61 11.52 23.19
N ALA A 258 -10.49 11.15 23.83
CA ALA A 258 -9.68 9.99 23.45
C ALA A 258 -10.48 8.68 23.50
N ILE A 259 -11.27 8.49 24.58
CA ILE A 259 -12.15 7.33 24.73
C ILE A 259 -13.22 7.31 23.64
N ALA A 260 -13.81 8.47 23.31
CA ALA A 260 -14.83 8.56 22.26
C ALA A 260 -14.25 8.24 20.88
N VAL A 261 -13.08 8.79 20.53
CA VAL A 261 -12.38 8.50 19.27
C VAL A 261 -12.02 7.03 19.17
N ALA A 262 -11.50 6.47 20.26
CA ALA A 262 -11.07 5.07 20.33
C ALA A 262 -12.20 4.07 20.07
N LEU A 263 -13.41 4.38 20.53
CA LEU A 263 -14.58 3.49 20.38
C LEU A 263 -15.32 3.68 19.05
N VAL A 264 -15.27 4.89 18.43
CA VAL A 264 -16.00 5.19 17.17
C VAL A 264 -15.10 5.01 15.96
N ARG A 265 -13.87 5.54 16.00
CA ARG A 265 -12.91 5.53 14.89
C ARG A 265 -11.47 5.42 15.43
N PRO A 266 -11.06 4.24 15.95
CA PRO A 266 -9.76 4.09 16.60
C PRO A 266 -8.56 4.41 15.68
N ARG A 267 -8.76 4.37 14.37
CA ARG A 267 -7.74 4.65 13.32
C ARG A 267 -7.78 6.09 12.78
N LEU A 268 -8.55 6.99 13.38
CA LEU A 268 -8.68 8.37 12.91
C LEU A 268 -7.34 9.12 12.94
N VAL A 269 -6.55 8.87 13.96
CA VAL A 269 -5.23 9.46 14.18
C VAL A 269 -4.27 8.36 14.62
N ASP A 270 -3.00 8.48 14.26
CA ASP A 270 -1.94 7.57 14.70
C ASP A 270 -1.60 7.82 16.18
N VAL A 271 -2.21 7.02 17.06
CA VAL A 271 -2.03 7.12 18.53
C VAL A 271 -0.58 6.83 18.94
N ASP A 272 0.15 6.02 18.21
CA ASP A 272 1.56 5.72 18.51
C ASP A 272 2.43 6.97 18.30
N ARG A 273 2.09 7.77 17.30
CA ARG A 273 2.77 9.05 17.05
C ARG A 273 2.42 10.10 18.12
N LEU A 274 1.16 10.15 18.54
CA LEU A 274 0.74 11.01 19.65
C LEU A 274 1.46 10.63 20.94
N LEU A 275 1.45 9.34 21.31
CA LEU A 275 2.11 8.82 22.51
C LEU A 275 3.62 9.11 22.49
N GLY A 276 4.28 8.82 21.36
CA GLY A 276 5.71 9.09 21.20
C GLY A 276 6.05 10.57 21.31
N GLY A 277 5.24 11.45 20.71
CA GLY A 277 5.38 12.90 20.82
C GLY A 277 5.18 13.40 22.26
N THR A 278 4.11 12.97 22.92
CA THR A 278 3.81 13.36 24.31
C THR A 278 4.91 12.94 25.26
N LEU A 279 5.39 11.71 25.20
CA LEU A 279 6.50 11.22 26.03
C LEU A 279 7.83 11.96 25.73
N LEU A 280 8.07 12.31 24.47
CA LEU A 280 9.26 13.10 24.11
C LEU A 280 9.23 14.48 24.77
N TYR A 281 8.11 15.20 24.60
CA TYR A 281 8.00 16.55 25.16
C TYR A 281 7.98 16.52 26.70
N ALA A 282 7.35 15.53 27.29
CA ALA A 282 7.37 15.31 28.74
C ALA A 282 8.79 15.06 29.27
N ALA A 283 9.54 14.17 28.64
CA ALA A 283 10.92 13.90 29.03
C ALA A 283 11.80 15.14 28.87
N MET A 284 11.57 15.91 27.81
CA MET A 284 12.28 17.19 27.62
C MET A 284 11.94 18.21 28.72
N ALA A 285 10.65 18.37 29.06
CA ALA A 285 10.22 19.28 30.12
C ALA A 285 10.85 18.88 31.49
N VAL A 286 10.76 17.60 31.85
CA VAL A 286 11.41 17.08 33.07
C VAL A 286 12.91 17.34 33.05
N THR A 287 13.58 17.15 31.92
CA THR A 287 15.02 17.40 31.84
C THR A 287 15.36 18.87 32.00
N VAL A 288 14.57 19.78 31.42
CA VAL A 288 14.74 21.22 31.62
C VAL A 288 14.61 21.55 33.11
N LEU A 289 13.54 21.08 33.76
CA LEU A 289 13.31 21.30 35.20
C LEU A 289 14.45 20.75 36.09
N VAL A 290 14.96 19.57 35.75
CA VAL A 290 16.10 18.97 36.49
C VAL A 290 17.38 19.79 36.27
N VAL A 291 17.65 20.23 35.04
CA VAL A 291 18.80 21.08 34.74
C VAL A 291 18.69 22.42 35.48
N ASP A 292 17.52 23.06 35.45
CA ASP A 292 17.28 24.32 36.17
C ASP A 292 17.47 24.14 37.69
N ALA A 293 16.89 23.11 38.28
CA ALA A 293 17.04 22.81 39.69
C ALA A 293 18.51 22.53 40.07
N CYS A 294 19.24 21.77 39.23
CA CYS A 294 20.66 21.50 39.44
C CYS A 294 21.50 22.77 39.33
N VAL A 295 21.22 23.64 38.36
CA VAL A 295 21.95 24.91 38.17
C VAL A 295 21.69 25.86 39.32
N LEU A 296 20.41 26.06 39.69
CA LEU A 296 20.02 26.92 40.83
C LEU A 296 20.59 26.39 42.14
N GLY A 297 20.54 25.07 42.37
CA GLY A 297 21.16 24.44 43.54
C GLY A 297 22.68 24.58 43.57
N ALA A 298 23.34 24.38 42.44
CA ALA A 298 24.79 24.53 42.34
C ALA A 298 25.27 25.97 42.49
N THR A 299 24.54 26.92 41.87
CA THR A 299 24.85 28.36 42.00
C THR A 299 24.62 28.84 43.43
N GLY A 300 23.55 28.40 44.09
CA GLY A 300 23.28 28.72 45.50
C GLY A 300 24.35 28.13 46.44
N ALA A 301 24.77 26.89 46.18
CA ALA A 301 25.79 26.23 47.02
C ALA A 301 27.22 26.77 46.81
N LEU A 302 27.59 27.14 45.55
CA LEU A 302 28.95 27.59 45.21
C LEU A 302 29.19 29.06 45.39
N LEU A 303 28.18 29.92 45.16
CA LEU A 303 28.32 31.37 45.09
C LEU A 303 27.63 32.12 46.25
N GLY A 304 26.81 31.42 47.03
CA GLY A 304 26.08 31.97 48.16
C GLY A 304 25.29 33.23 47.79
N GLU A 305 25.17 34.19 48.71
CA GLU A 305 24.45 35.47 48.50
C GLU A 305 25.16 36.44 47.54
N ARG A 306 26.23 36.07 46.87
CA ARG A 306 27.06 36.96 46.04
C ARG A 306 26.49 37.19 44.62
N LEU A 307 25.59 36.38 44.17
CA LEU A 307 24.91 36.60 42.89
C LEU A 307 23.49 37.06 43.13
N ALA A 308 23.07 38.12 42.40
CA ALA A 308 21.69 38.50 42.35
C ALA A 308 20.88 37.34 41.69
N GLU A 309 19.66 37.08 42.16
CA GLU A 309 18.75 36.04 41.60
C GLU A 309 18.60 36.11 40.08
N ARG A 310 18.70 37.35 39.55
CA ARG A 310 18.63 37.65 38.13
C ARG A 310 19.80 37.05 37.32
N ASP A 311 21.04 37.14 37.86
CA ASP A 311 22.22 36.67 37.17
C ASP A 311 22.30 35.14 37.20
N ALA A 312 21.86 34.51 38.29
CA ALA A 312 21.70 33.05 38.38
C ALA A 312 20.67 32.53 37.38
N ALA A 313 19.55 33.23 37.21
CA ALA A 313 18.51 32.86 36.23
C ALA A 313 19.02 32.98 34.78
N VAL A 314 19.81 34.02 34.47
CA VAL A 314 20.42 34.19 33.14
C VAL A 314 21.42 33.08 32.85
N LEU A 315 22.25 32.70 33.83
CA LEU A 315 23.24 31.60 33.68
C LEU A 315 22.51 30.28 33.47
N ALA A 316 21.45 30.01 34.23
CA ALA A 316 20.61 28.81 34.06
C ALA A 316 20.01 28.75 32.66
N LEU A 317 19.46 29.83 32.16
CA LEU A 317 18.88 29.93 30.82
C LEU A 317 19.91 29.67 29.72
N LEU A 318 21.11 30.23 29.83
CA LEU A 318 22.22 29.99 28.88
C LEU A 318 22.64 28.53 28.86
N LEU A 319 22.76 27.88 30.03
CA LEU A 319 23.12 26.49 30.16
C LEU A 319 22.05 25.56 29.57
N VAL A 320 20.76 25.86 29.86
CA VAL A 320 19.62 25.14 29.26
C VAL A 320 19.66 25.25 27.75
N MET A 321 19.87 26.44 27.18
CA MET A 321 19.99 26.61 25.73
C MET A 321 21.16 25.81 25.13
N ALA A 322 22.30 25.76 25.77
CA ALA A 322 23.48 25.02 25.31
C ALA A 322 23.24 23.49 25.31
N VAL A 323 22.56 22.98 26.34
CA VAL A 323 22.30 21.54 26.51
C VAL A 323 21.06 21.07 25.73
N TYR A 324 20.10 21.95 25.47
CA TYR A 324 18.81 21.63 24.87
C TYR A 324 18.94 20.91 23.51
N GLY A 325 19.78 21.44 22.60
CA GLY A 325 19.92 20.90 21.24
C GLY A 325 20.41 19.43 21.21
N PRO A 326 21.59 19.13 21.76
CA PRO A 326 22.14 17.78 21.77
C PRO A 326 21.28 16.80 22.60
N LEU A 327 20.69 17.27 23.71
CA LEU A 327 19.85 16.45 24.57
C LEU A 327 18.53 16.08 23.89
N ARG A 328 17.86 17.05 23.24
CA ARG A 328 16.66 16.79 22.43
C ARG A 328 16.90 15.70 21.41
N HIS A 329 18.02 15.75 20.71
CA HIS A 329 18.34 14.74 19.68
C HIS A 329 18.55 13.35 20.30
N ARG A 330 19.29 13.26 21.39
CA ARG A 330 19.56 11.98 22.11
C ARG A 330 18.27 11.40 22.71
N LEU A 331 17.46 12.23 23.37
CA LEU A 331 16.17 11.82 23.91
C LEU A 331 15.20 11.37 22.82
N TRP A 332 15.14 12.08 21.71
CA TRP A 332 14.31 11.70 20.57
C TRP A 332 14.71 10.30 20.04
N LEU A 333 15.99 10.03 19.90
CA LEU A 333 16.50 8.71 19.50
C LEU A 333 16.19 7.62 20.54
N ALA A 334 16.34 7.92 21.82
CA ALA A 334 16.08 6.99 22.92
C ALA A 334 14.59 6.65 23.01
N ILE A 335 13.74 7.66 23.00
CA ILE A 335 12.27 7.48 23.09
C ILE A 335 11.74 6.79 21.84
N ARG A 336 12.24 7.15 20.65
CA ARG A 336 11.91 6.45 19.41
C ARG A 336 12.26 4.97 19.49
N ARG A 337 13.41 4.61 20.08
CA ARG A 337 13.81 3.21 20.30
C ARG A 337 12.90 2.49 21.31
N LEU A 338 12.49 3.19 22.37
CA LEU A 338 11.73 2.63 23.49
C LEU A 338 10.25 2.47 23.15
N VAL A 339 9.63 3.48 22.53
CA VAL A 339 8.19 3.54 22.24
C VAL A 339 7.84 2.86 20.92
N LEU A 340 8.65 3.10 19.88
CA LEU A 340 8.39 2.55 18.54
C LEU A 340 9.06 1.19 18.33
N GLY A 341 9.91 0.75 19.27
CA GLY A 341 10.79 -0.39 19.09
C GLY A 341 11.86 -0.09 18.03
N ARG A 342 12.70 -1.09 17.71
CA ARG A 342 13.56 -1.07 16.52
C ARG A 342 12.65 -1.26 15.27
N ARG A 343 11.84 -0.29 14.94
CA ARG A 343 11.30 -0.15 13.60
C ARG A 343 12.47 0.35 12.77
N ASP A 344 13.08 -0.55 12.04
CA ASP A 344 13.94 -0.15 10.94
C ASP A 344 13.10 0.79 10.09
N ASP A 345 13.63 1.99 9.85
CA ASP A 345 12.97 3.04 9.09
C ASP A 345 12.57 2.41 7.75
N PRO A 346 11.30 2.39 7.34
CA PRO A 346 10.90 1.85 6.04
C PRO A 346 11.76 2.44 4.91
N TYR A 347 12.24 3.67 5.10
CA TYR A 347 13.16 4.34 4.19
C TYR A 347 14.55 3.67 4.09
N ARG A 348 15.07 3.10 5.18
CA ARG A 348 16.34 2.34 5.15
C ARG A 348 16.19 1.00 4.44
N VAL A 349 15.02 0.38 4.58
CA VAL A 349 14.73 -0.89 3.89
C VAL A 349 14.61 -0.63 2.39
N VAL A 350 13.97 0.48 2.00
CA VAL A 350 13.89 0.91 0.59
C VAL A 350 15.27 1.26 0.02
N ALA A 351 16.12 1.96 0.79
CA ALA A 351 17.49 2.26 0.36
C ALA A 351 18.35 0.99 0.24
N GLY A 352 18.21 0.03 1.17
CA GLY A 352 18.89 -1.27 1.10
C GLY A 352 18.40 -2.17 -0.04
N LEU A 353 17.15 -2.01 -0.45
CA LEU A 353 16.58 -2.75 -1.58
C LEU A 353 17.26 -2.38 -2.91
N ALA A 354 17.54 -1.09 -3.14
CA ALA A 354 18.25 -0.66 -4.34
C ALA A 354 19.61 -1.36 -4.50
N GLU A 355 20.37 -1.46 -3.40
CA GLU A 355 21.66 -2.15 -3.36
C GLU A 355 21.53 -3.68 -3.54
N GLN A 356 20.44 -4.28 -3.07
CA GLN A 356 20.16 -5.71 -3.28
C GLN A 356 19.73 -5.99 -4.72
N LEU A 357 18.93 -5.12 -5.33
CA LEU A 357 18.51 -5.25 -6.74
C LEU A 357 19.70 -5.17 -7.69
N GLU A 358 20.70 -4.31 -7.43
CA GLU A 358 21.93 -4.23 -8.22
C GLU A 358 22.78 -5.53 -8.16
N ARG A 359 22.65 -6.32 -7.09
CA ARG A 359 23.38 -7.59 -6.89
C ARG A 359 22.63 -8.82 -7.41
N SER A 360 21.37 -8.69 -7.73
CA SER A 360 20.53 -9.78 -8.24
C SER A 360 20.95 -10.17 -9.65
N ARG A 361 20.99 -11.47 -9.92
CA ARG A 361 21.44 -12.03 -11.21
C ARG A 361 20.29 -12.50 -12.09
N SER A 362 19.11 -12.68 -11.52
CA SER A 362 17.91 -13.13 -12.23
C SER A 362 16.67 -12.33 -11.82
N PRO A 363 15.64 -12.24 -12.66
CA PRO A 363 14.36 -11.60 -12.31
C PRO A 363 13.67 -12.26 -11.12
N GLU A 364 13.86 -13.56 -10.92
CA GLU A 364 13.36 -14.33 -9.79
C GLU A 364 14.03 -13.87 -8.48
N ASP A 365 15.35 -13.67 -8.50
CA ASP A 365 16.12 -13.18 -7.34
C ASP A 365 15.71 -11.76 -6.97
N GLU A 366 15.45 -10.90 -7.96
CA GLU A 366 14.97 -9.54 -7.74
C GLU A 366 13.61 -9.51 -7.03
N LEU A 367 12.65 -10.30 -7.51
CA LEU A 367 11.33 -10.39 -6.87
C LEU A 367 11.41 -11.01 -5.47
N LEU A 368 12.30 -11.99 -5.26
CA LEU A 368 12.54 -12.58 -3.95
C LEU A 368 13.12 -11.56 -2.98
N ALA A 369 14.10 -10.77 -3.42
CA ALA A 369 14.68 -9.68 -2.62
C ALA A 369 13.62 -8.66 -2.21
N VAL A 370 12.70 -8.30 -3.12
CA VAL A 370 11.56 -7.44 -2.82
C VAL A 370 10.62 -8.06 -1.80
N ALA A 371 10.25 -9.35 -1.97
CA ALA A 371 9.38 -10.04 -1.03
C ALA A 371 10.00 -10.11 0.36
N GLN A 372 11.30 -10.36 0.47
CA GLN A 372 12.06 -10.38 1.73
C GLN A 372 12.13 -8.98 2.36
N ALA A 373 12.44 -7.95 1.58
CA ALA A 373 12.50 -6.57 2.05
C ALA A 373 11.15 -6.09 2.58
N VAL A 374 10.07 -6.38 1.86
CA VAL A 374 8.70 -6.08 2.30
C VAL A 374 8.35 -6.87 3.56
N GLY A 375 8.68 -8.16 3.60
CA GLY A 375 8.47 -9.02 4.78
C GLY A 375 9.17 -8.48 6.03
N ALA A 376 10.43 -8.07 5.89
CA ALA A 376 11.23 -7.49 6.96
C ALA A 376 10.72 -6.10 7.39
N ALA A 377 10.42 -5.20 6.43
CA ALA A 377 9.94 -3.84 6.69
C ALA A 377 8.61 -3.84 7.44
N PHE A 378 7.68 -4.68 7.01
CA PHE A 378 6.33 -4.74 7.54
C PHE A 378 6.12 -5.89 8.54
N ARG A 379 7.19 -6.64 8.87
CA ARG A 379 7.14 -7.82 9.75
C ARG A 379 5.99 -8.76 9.38
N SER A 380 5.77 -8.90 8.10
CA SER A 380 4.76 -9.82 7.58
C SER A 380 5.29 -11.25 7.60
N PRO A 381 4.56 -12.22 8.18
CA PRO A 381 4.99 -13.61 8.19
C PRO A 381 4.95 -14.26 6.80
N TYR A 382 4.25 -13.64 5.85
CA TYR A 382 4.12 -14.08 4.47
C TYR A 382 4.01 -12.89 3.53
N VAL A 383 4.78 -12.91 2.45
CA VAL A 383 4.68 -11.96 1.34
C VAL A 383 4.87 -12.74 0.05
N ALA A 384 3.97 -12.57 -0.91
CA ALA A 384 4.19 -13.01 -2.28
C ALA A 384 4.13 -11.81 -3.23
N VAL A 385 5.07 -11.76 -4.15
CA VAL A 385 5.09 -10.79 -5.25
C VAL A 385 4.87 -11.56 -6.54
N GLU A 386 3.79 -11.25 -7.23
CA GLU A 386 3.41 -11.90 -8.48
C GLU A 386 3.46 -10.87 -9.61
N VAL A 387 4.15 -11.20 -10.71
CA VAL A 387 4.26 -10.36 -11.91
C VAL A 387 3.76 -11.13 -13.11
N ASP A 388 2.88 -10.52 -13.89
CA ASP A 388 2.31 -11.13 -15.09
C ASP A 388 3.34 -11.07 -16.24
N ARG A 389 3.57 -12.21 -16.92
CA ARG A 389 4.44 -12.36 -18.10
C ARG A 389 3.65 -12.18 -19.41
N ALA A 390 4.34 -11.75 -20.46
CA ALA A 390 3.79 -11.82 -21.81
C ALA A 390 3.54 -13.30 -22.17
N GLY A 391 2.27 -13.67 -22.35
CA GLY A 391 1.88 -15.09 -22.60
C GLY A 391 1.02 -15.71 -21.50
N GLY A 392 0.68 -14.97 -20.43
CA GLY A 392 -0.26 -15.43 -19.39
C GLY A 392 0.37 -16.21 -18.23
N GLU A 393 1.67 -16.48 -18.27
CA GLU A 393 2.40 -17.07 -17.15
C GLU A 393 2.66 -16.01 -16.06
N ARG A 394 2.74 -16.45 -14.80
CA ARG A 394 3.07 -15.59 -13.66
C ARG A 394 4.41 -15.97 -13.06
N LEU A 395 5.24 -14.96 -12.86
CA LEU A 395 6.42 -15.07 -12.03
C LEU A 395 6.02 -14.79 -10.59
N VAL A 396 6.28 -15.74 -9.69
CA VAL A 396 5.89 -15.65 -8.27
C VAL A 396 7.13 -15.83 -7.41
N ALA A 397 7.39 -14.84 -6.56
CA ALA A 397 8.40 -14.95 -5.52
C ALA A 397 7.73 -14.87 -4.15
N THR A 398 8.02 -15.80 -3.25
CA THR A 398 7.41 -15.91 -1.93
C THR A 398 8.42 -15.83 -0.82
N CYS A 399 8.08 -15.13 0.26
CA CYS A 399 8.83 -15.11 1.51
C CYS A 399 7.89 -15.53 2.65
N GLY A 400 8.21 -16.62 3.34
CA GLY A 400 7.39 -17.21 4.39
C GLY A 400 6.29 -18.15 3.91
N GLU A 401 5.48 -18.66 4.84
CA GLU A 401 4.37 -19.58 4.55
C GLU A 401 3.01 -18.90 4.69
N PRO A 402 2.05 -19.16 3.79
CA PRO A 402 0.72 -18.56 3.87
C PRO A 402 -0.06 -19.15 5.05
N ALA A 403 -0.31 -18.33 6.07
CA ALA A 403 -1.09 -18.70 7.24
C ALA A 403 -2.43 -17.92 7.26
N GLY A 404 -3.44 -18.41 6.56
CA GLY A 404 -4.80 -17.86 6.59
C GLY A 404 -5.18 -16.99 5.38
N PRO A 405 -6.30 -16.24 5.46
CA PRO A 405 -6.79 -15.42 4.35
C PRO A 405 -5.78 -14.33 3.97
N SER A 406 -5.58 -14.11 2.67
CA SER A 406 -4.64 -13.15 2.12
C SER A 406 -5.35 -11.98 1.43
N ARG A 407 -4.72 -10.82 1.41
CA ARG A 407 -5.15 -9.62 0.67
C ARG A 407 -4.16 -9.37 -0.45
N ALA A 408 -4.66 -9.23 -1.68
CA ALA A 408 -3.87 -8.85 -2.83
C ALA A 408 -3.94 -7.32 -3.06
N LEU A 409 -2.78 -6.69 -3.24
CA LEU A 409 -2.64 -5.29 -3.62
C LEU A 409 -2.15 -5.24 -5.07
N PRO A 410 -2.89 -4.63 -6.02
CA PRO A 410 -2.48 -4.58 -7.41
C PRO A 410 -1.27 -3.66 -7.60
N ILE A 411 -0.34 -4.09 -8.46
CA ILE A 411 0.79 -3.31 -8.94
C ILE A 411 0.40 -2.72 -10.29
N THR A 412 0.23 -1.41 -10.36
CA THR A 412 -0.15 -0.73 -11.61
C THR A 412 1.01 0.09 -12.16
N TYR A 413 1.23 -0.02 -13.47
CA TYR A 413 2.19 0.79 -14.23
C TYR A 413 1.51 1.39 -15.45
N ARG A 414 1.53 2.70 -15.61
CA ARG A 414 0.87 3.45 -16.71
C ARG A 414 -0.61 3.09 -16.91
N GLY A 415 -1.33 2.75 -15.81
CA GLY A 415 -2.75 2.39 -15.86
C GLY A 415 -3.04 0.91 -16.10
N GLU A 416 -2.04 0.09 -16.43
CA GLU A 416 -2.16 -1.36 -16.55
C GLU A 416 -1.73 -2.07 -15.28
N THR A 417 -2.42 -3.13 -14.90
CA THR A 417 -2.02 -3.99 -13.78
C THR A 417 -0.94 -4.96 -14.28
N VAL A 418 0.29 -4.80 -13.80
CA VAL A 418 1.45 -5.62 -14.18
C VAL A 418 1.72 -6.75 -13.20
N GLY A 419 0.96 -6.83 -12.11
CA GLY A 419 1.11 -7.87 -11.10
C GLY A 419 0.38 -7.53 -9.80
N ARG A 420 0.69 -8.26 -8.72
CA ARG A 420 0.10 -8.04 -7.39
C ARG A 420 1.04 -8.45 -6.26
N VAL A 421 0.93 -7.76 -5.11
CA VAL A 421 1.54 -8.17 -3.85
C VAL A 421 0.48 -8.82 -2.99
N VAL A 422 0.77 -9.99 -2.48
CA VAL A 422 -0.13 -10.75 -1.60
C VAL A 422 0.43 -10.70 -0.18
N LEU A 423 -0.39 -10.23 0.74
CA LEU A 423 -0.08 -10.11 2.17
C LEU A 423 -1.18 -10.80 2.98
N PRO A 424 -0.91 -11.28 4.22
CA PRO A 424 -1.96 -11.82 5.09
C PRO A 424 -3.03 -10.76 5.37
N ALA A 425 -4.31 -11.13 5.25
CA ALA A 425 -5.45 -10.24 5.55
C ALA A 425 -5.58 -9.95 7.04
N SER A 426 -5.15 -10.88 7.91
CA SER A 426 -5.17 -10.76 9.37
C SER A 426 -3.86 -11.31 9.93
N GLY A 427 -3.18 -10.54 10.80
CA GLY A 427 -1.94 -11.00 11.46
C GLY A 427 -0.69 -10.19 11.13
N ALA A 428 -0.72 -9.25 10.19
CA ALA A 428 0.30 -8.21 10.12
C ALA A 428 0.24 -7.42 11.44
N ARG A 429 1.31 -7.45 12.24
CA ARG A 429 1.40 -6.75 13.54
C ARG A 429 1.22 -5.24 13.45
N VAL A 430 1.02 -4.71 12.25
CA VAL A 430 0.77 -3.29 11.97
C VAL A 430 -0.24 -3.20 10.83
N ALA A 431 -1.41 -2.64 11.10
CA ALA A 431 -2.24 -2.10 10.02
C ALA A 431 -1.40 -1.06 9.27
N LEU A 432 -1.15 -1.30 7.98
CA LEU A 432 -0.42 -0.37 7.14
C LEU A 432 -1.14 0.98 7.18
N SER A 433 -0.41 2.05 7.51
CA SER A 433 -0.95 3.39 7.35
C SER A 433 -1.13 3.67 5.85
N ALA A 434 -2.00 4.63 5.49
CA ALA A 434 -2.16 5.04 4.09
C ALA A 434 -0.84 5.54 3.44
N ARG A 435 0.14 5.94 4.26
CA ARG A 435 1.48 6.32 3.84
C ARG A 435 2.35 5.09 3.59
N ASP A 436 2.26 4.08 4.45
CA ASP A 436 2.97 2.81 4.30
C ASP A 436 2.47 2.04 3.07
N GLU A 437 1.15 2.05 2.80
CA GLU A 437 0.56 1.47 1.58
C GLU A 437 1.08 2.14 0.30
N ARG A 438 1.27 3.47 0.31
CA ARG A 438 1.83 4.19 -0.84
C ARG A 438 3.32 3.87 -1.04
N LEU A 439 4.12 3.90 0.03
CA LEU A 439 5.54 3.56 -0.03
C LEU A 439 5.75 2.12 -0.49
N LEU A 440 4.96 1.17 0.02
CA LEU A 440 4.94 -0.21 -0.42
C LEU A 440 4.61 -0.31 -1.92
N GLY A 441 3.56 0.39 -2.36
CA GLY A 441 3.18 0.47 -3.77
C GLY A 441 4.28 1.00 -4.68
N ASP A 442 5.02 2.01 -4.25
CA ASP A 442 6.11 2.60 -5.02
C ASP A 442 7.32 1.67 -5.13
N VAL A 443 7.72 1.02 -4.03
CA VAL A 443 8.83 0.05 -3.99
C VAL A 443 8.54 -1.16 -4.88
N VAL A 444 7.36 -1.73 -4.71
CA VAL A 444 6.95 -2.91 -5.49
C VAL A 444 6.80 -2.57 -6.96
N ARG A 445 6.35 -1.36 -7.29
CA ARG A 445 6.26 -0.87 -8.66
C ARG A 445 7.64 -0.78 -9.32
N GLN A 446 8.65 -0.21 -8.64
CA GLN A 446 10.01 -0.14 -9.16
C GLN A 446 10.61 -1.52 -9.39
N ALA A 447 10.44 -2.44 -8.45
CA ALA A 447 10.92 -3.80 -8.59
C ALA A 447 10.22 -4.58 -9.72
N ALA A 448 8.91 -4.41 -9.89
CA ALA A 448 8.17 -5.02 -11.00
C ALA A 448 8.62 -4.48 -12.37
N ILE A 449 8.96 -3.18 -12.46
CA ILE A 449 9.51 -2.57 -13.68
C ILE A 449 10.88 -3.16 -13.99
N ALA A 450 11.77 -3.26 -12.99
CA ALA A 450 13.11 -3.82 -13.16
C ALA A 450 13.05 -5.29 -13.61
N ALA A 451 12.24 -6.12 -12.94
CA ALA A 451 12.03 -7.52 -13.30
C ALA A 451 11.48 -7.68 -14.72
N ARG A 452 10.50 -6.85 -15.13
CA ARG A 452 9.94 -6.88 -16.49
C ARG A 452 10.98 -6.46 -17.54
N SER A 453 11.79 -5.44 -17.27
CA SER A 453 12.86 -4.98 -18.16
C SER A 453 13.92 -6.06 -18.36
N ALA A 454 14.38 -6.71 -17.29
CA ALA A 454 15.34 -7.80 -17.34
C ALA A 454 14.80 -8.99 -18.13
N TYR A 455 13.53 -9.36 -17.91
CA TYR A 455 12.86 -10.41 -18.65
C TYR A 455 12.80 -10.13 -20.16
N LEU A 456 12.35 -8.92 -20.56
CA LEU A 456 12.28 -8.54 -21.97
C LEU A 456 13.67 -8.51 -22.64
N ALA A 457 14.69 -8.05 -21.90
CA ALA A 457 16.07 -8.09 -22.39
C ALA A 457 16.55 -9.53 -22.63
N GLN A 458 16.23 -10.46 -21.74
CA GLN A 458 16.58 -11.88 -21.86
C GLN A 458 15.82 -12.55 -23.01
N GLU A 459 14.54 -12.25 -23.20
CA GLU A 459 13.72 -12.77 -24.30
C GLU A 459 14.25 -12.26 -25.65
N LEU A 460 14.59 -10.97 -25.74
CA LEU A 460 15.22 -10.40 -26.93
C LEU A 460 16.57 -11.06 -27.22
N GLN A 461 17.38 -11.31 -26.20
CA GLN A 461 18.66 -11.99 -26.37
C GLN A 461 18.47 -13.42 -26.88
N ARG A 462 17.53 -14.20 -26.33
CA ARG A 462 17.19 -15.55 -26.81
C ARG A 462 16.70 -15.54 -28.25
N SER A 463 15.83 -14.58 -28.59
CA SER A 463 15.34 -14.42 -29.97
C SER A 463 16.50 -14.12 -30.95
N ARG A 464 17.43 -13.25 -30.55
CA ARG A 464 18.64 -12.97 -31.35
C ARG A 464 19.51 -14.21 -31.55
N GLU A 465 19.74 -15.00 -30.51
CA GLU A 465 20.49 -16.26 -30.56
C GLU A 465 19.84 -17.26 -31.49
N GLN A 466 18.51 -17.39 -31.45
CA GLN A 466 17.76 -18.25 -32.36
C GLN A 466 17.89 -17.81 -33.83
N ILE A 467 17.79 -16.50 -34.10
CA ILE A 467 17.98 -15.96 -35.45
C ILE A 467 19.39 -16.22 -35.97
N VAL A 468 20.42 -16.00 -35.11
CA VAL A 468 21.81 -16.27 -35.48
C VAL A 468 22.04 -17.76 -35.77
N ALA A 469 21.51 -18.63 -34.90
CA ALA A 469 21.62 -20.09 -35.09
C ALA A 469 20.92 -20.55 -36.38
N ALA A 470 19.71 -20.07 -36.64
CA ALA A 470 18.97 -20.39 -37.87
C ALA A 470 19.72 -19.91 -39.12
N ARG A 471 20.29 -18.69 -39.07
CA ARG A 471 21.08 -18.15 -40.19
C ARG A 471 22.36 -18.92 -40.47
N GLU A 472 23.05 -19.40 -39.41
CA GLU A 472 24.28 -20.17 -39.56
C GLU A 472 23.97 -21.61 -40.08
N GLU A 473 22.84 -22.20 -39.66
CA GLU A 473 22.41 -23.52 -40.21
C GLU A 473 22.01 -23.41 -41.68
N GLU A 474 21.29 -22.34 -42.06
CA GLU A 474 20.96 -22.09 -43.49
C GLU A 474 22.21 -21.86 -44.32
N ARG A 475 23.21 -21.11 -43.81
CA ARG A 475 24.49 -20.90 -44.47
C ARG A 475 25.25 -22.24 -44.65
N ARG A 476 25.23 -23.12 -43.66
CA ARG A 476 25.84 -24.46 -43.72
C ARG A 476 25.13 -25.36 -44.74
N ARG A 477 23.80 -25.27 -44.82
CA ARG A 477 22.99 -25.98 -45.79
C ARG A 477 23.30 -25.52 -47.20
N LEU A 478 23.27 -24.22 -47.46
CA LEU A 478 23.61 -23.66 -48.78
C LEU A 478 25.02 -24.04 -49.23
N ARG A 479 26.00 -24.02 -48.33
CA ARG A 479 27.36 -24.44 -48.63
C ARG A 479 27.44 -25.92 -49.00
N ARG A 480 26.69 -26.81 -48.31
CA ARG A 480 26.60 -28.23 -48.65
C ARG A 480 25.94 -28.46 -49.99
N ASP A 481 24.81 -27.83 -50.24
CA ASP A 481 24.06 -27.98 -51.47
C ASP A 481 24.88 -27.49 -52.70
N LEU A 482 25.64 -26.39 -52.54
CA LEU A 482 26.58 -25.90 -53.55
C LEU A 482 27.75 -26.86 -53.75
N HIS A 483 28.33 -27.40 -52.69
CA HIS A 483 29.47 -28.31 -52.79
C HIS A 483 29.06 -29.65 -53.43
N ASP A 484 27.95 -30.21 -53.02
CA ASP A 484 27.50 -31.54 -53.46
C ASP A 484 26.87 -31.50 -54.86
N GLY A 485 26.28 -30.39 -55.25
CA GLY A 485 25.73 -30.19 -56.59
C GLY A 485 26.78 -29.79 -57.63
N LEU A 486 27.58 -28.74 -57.35
CA LEU A 486 28.52 -28.18 -58.32
C LEU A 486 29.88 -28.87 -58.35
N GLY A 487 30.36 -29.36 -57.20
CA GLY A 487 31.67 -29.99 -57.11
C GLY A 487 31.84 -31.17 -58.06
N PRO A 488 30.99 -32.21 -58.01
CA PRO A 488 31.05 -33.38 -58.89
C PRO A 488 30.81 -33.01 -60.39
N ALA A 489 29.87 -32.10 -60.66
CA ALA A 489 29.54 -31.67 -62.03
C ALA A 489 30.74 -31.00 -62.70
N LEU A 490 31.36 -30.02 -62.03
CA LEU A 490 32.53 -29.30 -62.57
C LEU A 490 33.77 -30.23 -62.64
N GLY A 491 33.96 -31.15 -61.70
CA GLY A 491 35.01 -32.17 -61.72
C GLY A 491 34.85 -33.13 -62.91
N GLY A 492 33.60 -33.53 -63.18
CA GLY A 492 33.29 -34.37 -64.35
C GLY A 492 33.58 -33.67 -65.70
N VAL A 493 33.25 -32.39 -65.78
CA VAL A 493 33.58 -31.55 -66.95
C VAL A 493 35.09 -31.43 -67.15
N ALA A 494 35.85 -31.14 -66.09
CA ALA A 494 37.32 -31.04 -66.16
C ALA A 494 37.95 -32.36 -66.64
N LEU A 495 37.50 -33.50 -66.11
CA LEU A 495 37.98 -34.84 -66.54
C LEU A 495 37.68 -35.14 -68.02
N ARG A 496 36.48 -34.76 -68.53
CA ARG A 496 36.12 -34.95 -69.94
C ARG A 496 36.95 -34.06 -70.85
N ILE A 497 37.23 -32.81 -70.46
CA ILE A 497 38.11 -31.95 -71.22
C ILE A 497 39.53 -32.50 -71.28
N ASP A 498 40.08 -32.97 -70.16
CA ASP A 498 41.41 -33.58 -70.12
C ASP A 498 41.46 -34.86 -70.95
N THR A 499 40.43 -35.70 -70.92
CA THR A 499 40.30 -36.85 -71.74
C THR A 499 40.22 -36.53 -73.23
N ALA A 500 39.46 -35.53 -73.61
CA ALA A 500 39.37 -34.98 -74.98
C ALA A 500 40.72 -34.51 -75.50
N ARG A 501 41.49 -33.77 -74.67
CA ARG A 501 42.87 -33.34 -75.02
C ARG A 501 43.80 -34.54 -75.28
N ASN A 502 43.76 -35.54 -74.44
CA ASN A 502 44.60 -36.73 -74.58
C ASN A 502 44.24 -37.58 -75.81
N LEU A 503 42.96 -37.64 -76.19
CA LEU A 503 42.51 -38.31 -77.42
C LEU A 503 42.80 -37.52 -78.66
N GLY A 504 42.77 -36.18 -78.65
CA GLY A 504 43.16 -35.31 -79.70
C GLY A 504 44.61 -35.47 -80.08
N ALA A 505 45.53 -35.73 -79.17
CA ALA A 505 46.91 -36.05 -79.36
C ALA A 505 47.14 -37.43 -80.10
N ARG A 506 46.08 -38.22 -80.22
CA ARG A 506 46.10 -39.62 -80.83
C ARG A 506 45.25 -39.69 -82.06
N ASP A 507 44.91 -38.58 -82.69
CA ASP A 507 44.19 -38.46 -84.02
C ASP A 507 42.76 -39.11 -83.99
N ARG A 508 42.07 -39.07 -82.84
CA ARG A 508 40.69 -39.56 -82.66
C ARG A 508 39.66 -38.42 -82.65
N ALA A 509 39.55 -37.66 -83.70
CA ALA A 509 38.74 -36.44 -83.80
C ALA A 509 37.24 -36.67 -83.47
N GLY A 510 36.65 -37.80 -83.88
CA GLY A 510 35.23 -38.07 -83.60
C GLY A 510 34.89 -38.28 -82.10
N ASP A 511 35.82 -38.90 -81.35
CA ASP A 511 35.65 -39.13 -79.90
C ASP A 511 35.89 -37.80 -79.14
N VAL A 512 36.77 -36.96 -79.62
CA VAL A 512 37.02 -35.61 -79.09
C VAL A 512 35.75 -34.77 -79.14
N ASP A 513 35.11 -34.69 -80.32
CA ASP A 513 33.89 -33.86 -80.50
C ASP A 513 32.75 -34.36 -79.60
N LYS A 514 32.61 -35.66 -79.47
CA LYS A 514 31.59 -36.21 -78.55
C LYS A 514 31.81 -35.82 -77.09
N LEU A 515 33.04 -35.89 -76.58
CA LEU A 515 33.38 -35.56 -75.22
C LEU A 515 33.22 -34.03 -74.96
N LEU A 516 33.60 -33.20 -75.89
CA LEU A 516 33.41 -31.75 -75.79
C LEU A 516 31.91 -31.35 -75.79
N LYS A 517 31.09 -32.06 -76.58
CA LYS A 517 29.65 -31.87 -76.62
C LYS A 517 29.01 -32.23 -75.28
N GLN A 518 29.42 -33.36 -74.72
CA GLN A 518 28.97 -33.81 -73.38
C GLN A 518 29.42 -32.82 -72.30
N ALA A 519 30.66 -32.36 -72.29
CA ALA A 519 31.14 -31.35 -71.34
C ALA A 519 30.34 -30.03 -71.42
N ARG A 520 29.95 -29.60 -72.65
CA ARG A 520 29.08 -28.43 -72.81
C ARG A 520 27.68 -28.66 -72.27
N GLU A 521 27.12 -29.84 -72.43
CA GLU A 521 25.81 -30.21 -71.89
C GLU A 521 25.84 -30.19 -70.34
N ASP A 522 26.89 -30.77 -69.75
CA ASP A 522 27.06 -30.75 -68.29
C ASP A 522 27.25 -29.37 -67.70
N ILE A 523 28.04 -28.48 -68.36
CA ILE A 523 28.17 -27.08 -67.96
C ILE A 523 26.78 -26.37 -68.01
N THR A 524 26.03 -26.64 -69.08
CA THR A 524 24.71 -26.02 -69.25
C THR A 524 23.75 -26.47 -68.17
N ALA A 525 23.81 -27.75 -67.79
CA ALA A 525 23.04 -28.29 -66.67
C ALA A 525 23.48 -27.71 -65.34
N ALA A 526 24.78 -27.61 -65.04
CA ALA A 526 25.31 -27.03 -63.83
C ALA A 526 24.93 -25.53 -63.70
N VAL A 527 24.97 -24.77 -64.78
CA VAL A 527 24.51 -23.37 -64.82
C VAL A 527 22.99 -23.29 -64.53
N ALA A 528 22.22 -24.24 -65.07
CA ALA A 528 20.78 -24.28 -64.77
C ALA A 528 20.50 -24.61 -63.30
N ASP A 529 21.32 -25.48 -62.66
CA ASP A 529 21.22 -25.82 -61.23
C ASP A 529 21.59 -24.64 -60.35
N VAL A 530 22.68 -23.93 -60.64
CA VAL A 530 23.02 -22.64 -59.96
C VAL A 530 21.91 -21.64 -60.11
N ARG A 531 21.35 -21.49 -61.31
CA ARG A 531 20.22 -20.58 -61.49
C ARG A 531 18.99 -21.00 -60.68
N ARG A 532 18.72 -22.27 -60.51
CA ARG A 532 17.64 -22.76 -59.62
C ARG A 532 17.89 -22.42 -58.18
N LEU A 533 19.09 -22.65 -57.67
CA LEU A 533 19.49 -22.31 -56.28
C LEU A 533 19.41 -20.78 -56.04
N VAL A 534 19.86 -19.96 -56.99
CA VAL A 534 19.78 -18.51 -56.92
C VAL A 534 18.33 -18.03 -57.05
N HIS A 535 17.52 -18.66 -57.92
CA HIS A 535 16.09 -18.34 -58.07
C HIS A 535 15.27 -18.67 -56.81
N ASP A 536 15.70 -19.64 -56.02
CA ASP A 536 15.08 -19.91 -54.71
C ASP A 536 15.41 -18.87 -53.65
N LEU A 537 16.42 -18.04 -53.84
CA LEU A 537 16.74 -16.91 -52.95
C LEU A 537 16.00 -15.62 -53.38
N ARG A 538 16.22 -15.07 -54.57
CA ARG A 538 15.51 -13.92 -55.16
C ARG A 538 15.51 -13.97 -56.68
N PRO A 539 14.37 -13.94 -57.36
CA PRO A 539 14.32 -13.92 -58.83
C PRO A 539 15.07 -12.73 -59.42
N PRO A 540 16.03 -12.90 -60.35
CA PRO A 540 16.81 -11.80 -60.93
C PRO A 540 15.96 -10.74 -61.64
N ALA A 541 14.83 -11.16 -62.19
CA ALA A 541 13.90 -10.23 -62.85
C ALA A 541 13.37 -9.13 -61.90
N LEU A 542 13.33 -9.39 -60.56
CA LEU A 542 12.94 -8.38 -59.58
C LEU A 542 14.00 -7.27 -59.45
N ASP A 543 15.29 -7.61 -59.60
CA ASP A 543 16.37 -6.65 -59.50
C ASP A 543 16.53 -5.84 -60.81
N ASP A 544 16.24 -6.48 -61.97
CA ASP A 544 16.42 -5.84 -63.30
C ASP A 544 15.26 -4.89 -63.66
N VAL A 545 14.01 -5.29 -63.39
CA VAL A 545 12.82 -4.57 -63.91
C VAL A 545 11.72 -4.36 -62.86
N GLY A 546 12.02 -4.59 -61.59
CA GLY A 546 11.08 -4.45 -60.48
C GLY A 546 9.92 -5.46 -60.51
N LEU A 547 9.02 -5.43 -59.52
CA LEU A 547 7.92 -6.39 -59.37
C LEU A 547 6.97 -6.40 -60.58
N LEU A 548 6.51 -5.25 -61.01
CA LEU A 548 5.58 -5.12 -62.16
C LEU A 548 6.20 -5.62 -63.46
N GLY A 549 7.48 -5.23 -63.72
CA GLY A 549 8.23 -5.69 -64.88
C GLY A 549 8.46 -7.19 -64.89
N ALA A 550 8.82 -7.78 -63.73
CA ALA A 550 9.06 -9.20 -63.60
C ALA A 550 7.77 -10.02 -63.82
N VAL A 551 6.62 -9.58 -63.30
CA VAL A 551 5.33 -10.22 -63.54
C VAL A 551 4.90 -10.12 -64.99
N ARG A 552 5.14 -8.97 -65.66
CA ARG A 552 4.90 -8.81 -67.13
C ARG A 552 5.80 -9.74 -67.95
N GLN A 553 7.06 -9.91 -67.61
CA GLN A 553 7.95 -10.85 -68.21
C GLN A 553 7.47 -12.29 -68.08
N GLN A 554 7.00 -12.69 -66.91
CA GLN A 554 6.44 -14.00 -66.63
C GLN A 554 5.15 -14.24 -67.45
N ALA A 555 4.25 -13.27 -67.47
CA ALA A 555 3.05 -13.33 -68.29
C ALA A 555 3.35 -13.50 -69.80
N ALA A 556 4.37 -12.76 -70.28
CA ALA A 556 4.79 -12.90 -71.69
C ALA A 556 5.38 -14.28 -72.03
N ARG A 557 6.06 -14.95 -71.10
CA ARG A 557 6.60 -16.34 -71.27
C ARG A 557 5.50 -17.42 -71.28
N LEU A 558 4.38 -17.14 -70.65
CA LEU A 558 3.26 -18.10 -70.51
C LEU A 558 2.17 -17.84 -71.58
N ARG A 559 2.40 -16.98 -72.59
CA ARG A 559 1.47 -16.77 -73.70
C ARG A 559 1.29 -18.09 -74.48
N ALA A 560 0.08 -18.58 -74.49
CA ALA A 560 -0.35 -19.73 -75.30
C ALA A 560 -1.32 -19.27 -76.39
N PRO A 561 -1.43 -19.97 -77.51
CA PRO A 561 -2.48 -19.67 -78.48
C PRO A 561 -3.86 -19.73 -77.82
N GLY A 562 -4.56 -18.58 -77.84
CA GLY A 562 -5.92 -18.44 -77.26
C GLY A 562 -5.99 -17.89 -75.83
N LEU A 563 -4.87 -17.59 -75.16
CA LEU A 563 -4.88 -16.96 -73.82
C LEU A 563 -4.34 -15.53 -73.91
N ALA A 564 -5.18 -14.53 -73.60
CA ALA A 564 -4.80 -13.14 -73.48
C ALA A 564 -4.52 -12.81 -71.99
N VAL A 565 -3.28 -12.40 -71.65
CA VAL A 565 -2.89 -12.03 -70.29
C VAL A 565 -2.65 -10.51 -70.23
N THR A 566 -3.34 -9.83 -69.31
CA THR A 566 -3.13 -8.39 -69.00
C THR A 566 -2.53 -8.23 -67.62
N VAL A 567 -1.57 -7.33 -67.45
CA VAL A 567 -0.90 -7.05 -66.18
C VAL A 567 -0.95 -5.56 -65.90
N ASP A 568 -1.77 -5.19 -64.90
CA ASP A 568 -1.98 -3.82 -64.49
C ASP A 568 -1.28 -3.54 -63.14
N GLY A 569 -0.59 -2.41 -63.01
CA GLY A 569 0.05 -1.98 -61.76
C GLY A 569 -0.45 -0.62 -61.33
N GLY A 570 -0.81 -0.49 -60.08
CA GLY A 570 -1.15 0.77 -59.43
C GLY A 570 0.07 1.59 -58.99
N ALA A 571 -0.16 2.78 -58.48
CA ALA A 571 0.90 3.58 -57.84
C ALA A 571 1.44 2.94 -56.56
N GLY A 572 2.71 3.20 -56.21
CA GLY A 572 3.29 2.73 -54.93
C GLY A 572 3.95 1.35 -54.99
N LEU A 573 4.22 0.82 -56.17
CA LEU A 573 4.93 -0.45 -56.31
C LEU A 573 6.46 -0.30 -56.24
N ASP A 574 6.98 0.91 -56.21
CA ASP A 574 8.40 1.20 -56.05
C ASP A 574 8.76 1.25 -54.55
N GLY A 575 9.86 0.62 -54.14
CA GLY A 575 10.35 0.63 -52.76
C GLY A 575 9.64 -0.34 -51.82
N LEU A 576 9.00 -1.39 -52.34
CA LEU A 576 8.42 -2.46 -51.54
C LEU A 576 9.51 -3.21 -50.76
N PRO A 577 9.22 -3.69 -49.53
CA PRO A 577 10.15 -4.58 -48.84
C PRO A 577 10.49 -5.80 -49.68
N ALA A 578 11.78 -6.19 -49.70
CA ALA A 578 12.27 -7.27 -50.55
C ALA A 578 11.51 -8.61 -50.35
N ALA A 579 11.12 -8.92 -49.12
CA ALA A 579 10.32 -10.12 -48.80
C ALA A 579 8.93 -10.06 -49.45
N VAL A 580 8.28 -8.90 -49.44
CA VAL A 580 6.95 -8.68 -50.04
C VAL A 580 7.03 -8.78 -51.55
N GLU A 581 8.08 -8.19 -52.19
CA GLU A 581 8.29 -8.31 -53.65
C GLU A 581 8.45 -9.78 -54.08
N VAL A 582 9.31 -10.55 -53.38
CA VAL A 582 9.55 -11.96 -53.68
C VAL A 582 8.28 -12.78 -53.52
N ALA A 583 7.56 -12.60 -52.40
CA ALA A 583 6.30 -13.31 -52.16
C ALA A 583 5.26 -12.98 -53.23
N ALA A 584 5.07 -11.70 -53.54
CA ALA A 584 4.13 -11.22 -54.58
C ALA A 584 4.46 -11.81 -55.97
N TYR A 585 5.72 -11.75 -56.35
CA TYR A 585 6.17 -12.32 -57.62
C TYR A 585 5.91 -13.85 -57.70
N ARG A 586 6.22 -14.58 -56.63
CA ARG A 586 6.01 -16.03 -56.59
C ARG A 586 4.52 -16.38 -56.59
N ILE A 587 3.68 -15.67 -55.85
CA ILE A 587 2.23 -15.85 -55.87
C ILE A 587 1.68 -15.57 -57.29
N ALA A 588 2.05 -14.46 -57.89
CA ALA A 588 1.60 -14.13 -59.25
C ALA A 588 2.09 -15.15 -60.27
N SER A 589 3.35 -15.58 -60.19
CA SER A 589 3.96 -16.54 -61.12
C SER A 589 3.31 -17.94 -61.02
N GLU A 590 3.06 -18.40 -59.81
CA GLU A 590 2.37 -19.69 -59.56
C GLU A 590 0.92 -19.64 -60.06
N ALA A 591 0.20 -18.56 -59.72
CA ALA A 591 -1.17 -18.38 -60.20
C ALA A 591 -1.25 -18.31 -61.73
N LEU A 592 -0.34 -17.56 -62.42
CA LEU A 592 -0.25 -17.52 -63.87
C LEU A 592 0.08 -18.89 -64.47
N THR A 593 0.96 -19.64 -63.83
CA THR A 593 1.30 -21.02 -64.24
C THR A 593 0.11 -21.96 -64.15
N ASN A 594 -0.68 -21.83 -63.08
CA ASN A 594 -1.91 -22.61 -62.89
C ASN A 594 -2.95 -22.27 -63.94
N VAL A 595 -3.10 -20.99 -64.29
CA VAL A 595 -3.97 -20.57 -65.40
C VAL A 595 -3.53 -21.17 -66.72
N ALA A 596 -2.25 -21.07 -67.08
CA ALA A 596 -1.74 -21.59 -68.34
C ALA A 596 -1.82 -23.12 -68.47
N ARG A 597 -1.73 -23.86 -67.34
CA ARG A 597 -1.73 -25.32 -67.33
C ARG A 597 -3.11 -25.95 -67.14
N HIS A 598 -3.98 -25.30 -66.39
CA HIS A 598 -5.19 -25.95 -65.84
C HIS A 598 -6.50 -25.24 -66.13
N ALA A 599 -6.48 -23.92 -66.41
CA ALA A 599 -7.73 -23.14 -66.48
C ALA A 599 -8.46 -23.26 -67.81
N SER A 600 -7.77 -23.55 -68.92
CA SER A 600 -8.35 -23.45 -70.28
C SER A 600 -9.01 -22.08 -70.51
N ALA A 601 -8.44 -21.01 -69.92
CA ALA A 601 -8.97 -19.67 -69.93
C ALA A 601 -8.68 -18.94 -71.27
N ALA A 602 -9.59 -18.07 -71.69
CA ALA A 602 -9.38 -17.16 -72.83
C ALA A 602 -8.73 -15.84 -72.36
N THR A 603 -9.00 -15.42 -71.16
CA THR A 603 -8.44 -14.19 -70.58
C THR A 603 -7.94 -14.40 -69.15
N CYS A 604 -6.82 -13.75 -68.79
CA CYS A 604 -6.31 -13.66 -67.44
C CYS A 604 -5.89 -12.23 -67.13
N ARG A 605 -6.28 -11.72 -66.01
CA ARG A 605 -5.91 -10.37 -65.55
C ARG A 605 -5.14 -10.48 -64.23
N VAL A 606 -3.97 -9.85 -64.21
CA VAL A 606 -3.18 -9.65 -63.01
C VAL A 606 -3.23 -8.19 -62.61
N ARG A 607 -3.57 -7.90 -61.38
CA ARG A 607 -3.57 -6.56 -60.83
C ARG A 607 -2.70 -6.51 -59.55
N LEU A 608 -1.79 -5.52 -59.50
CA LEU A 608 -0.96 -5.23 -58.35
C LEU A 608 -1.29 -3.84 -57.85
N SER A 609 -1.65 -3.68 -56.59
CA SER A 609 -1.99 -2.37 -56.02
C SER A 609 -1.61 -2.30 -54.54
N VAL A 610 -1.22 -1.11 -54.07
CA VAL A 610 -0.92 -0.85 -52.68
C VAL A 610 -2.10 -0.10 -52.07
N THR A 611 -2.68 -0.67 -51.01
CA THR A 611 -3.82 -0.11 -50.29
C THR A 611 -3.69 -0.44 -48.79
N ASP A 612 -3.92 0.57 -47.93
CA ASP A 612 -3.91 0.42 -46.46
C ASP A 612 -2.64 -0.28 -45.91
N GLY A 613 -1.45 0.12 -46.42
CA GLY A 613 -0.18 -0.42 -45.95
C GLY A 613 0.04 -1.91 -46.31
N ALA A 614 -0.68 -2.42 -47.30
CA ALA A 614 -0.50 -3.77 -47.83
C ALA A 614 -0.43 -3.78 -49.35
N LEU A 615 0.34 -4.70 -49.92
CA LEU A 615 0.33 -5.04 -51.32
C LEU A 615 -0.77 -6.05 -51.59
N LEU A 616 -1.66 -5.72 -52.52
CA LEU A 616 -2.71 -6.62 -53.01
C LEU A 616 -2.26 -7.19 -54.37
N VAL A 617 -2.24 -8.52 -54.43
CA VAL A 617 -1.98 -9.28 -55.67
C VAL A 617 -3.27 -9.99 -56.06
N GLU A 618 -3.83 -9.63 -57.19
CA GLU A 618 -5.04 -10.24 -57.72
C GLU A 618 -4.75 -10.87 -59.11
N VAL A 619 -5.07 -12.16 -59.24
CA VAL A 619 -4.99 -12.88 -60.52
C VAL A 619 -6.35 -13.51 -60.79
N VAL A 620 -7.00 -13.12 -61.86
CA VAL A 620 -8.35 -13.58 -62.23
C VAL A 620 -8.35 -14.14 -63.64
N ASP A 621 -8.86 -15.32 -63.84
CA ASP A 621 -9.09 -15.96 -65.12
C ASP A 621 -10.57 -16.27 -65.39
N ASP A 622 -10.93 -16.47 -66.62
CA ASP A 622 -12.27 -16.83 -67.09
C ASP A 622 -12.41 -18.32 -67.46
N GLY A 623 -11.52 -19.17 -66.93
CA GLY A 623 -11.44 -20.59 -67.27
C GLY A 623 -12.47 -21.48 -66.62
N VAL A 624 -12.20 -22.77 -66.55
CA VAL A 624 -13.14 -23.82 -66.03
C VAL A 624 -13.30 -23.79 -64.51
N GLY A 625 -12.48 -22.99 -63.82
CA GLY A 625 -12.49 -22.92 -62.34
C GLY A 625 -11.95 -24.18 -61.63
N ILE A 626 -12.13 -24.20 -60.31
CA ILE A 626 -11.72 -25.33 -59.46
C ILE A 626 -12.99 -26.05 -59.02
N ALA A 627 -13.15 -27.32 -59.31
CA ALA A 627 -14.33 -28.12 -58.94
C ALA A 627 -14.44 -28.19 -57.40
N ALA A 628 -15.67 -28.06 -56.90
CA ALA A 628 -15.99 -28.18 -55.47
C ALA A 628 -15.56 -29.57 -54.95
N GLY A 629 -14.73 -29.58 -53.86
CA GLY A 629 -14.21 -30.81 -53.27
C GLY A 629 -12.89 -31.30 -53.85
N THR A 630 -12.27 -30.62 -54.80
CA THR A 630 -10.92 -30.94 -55.28
C THR A 630 -9.92 -30.69 -54.15
N PRO A 631 -9.11 -31.70 -53.71
CA PRO A 631 -8.10 -31.48 -52.71
C PRO A 631 -7.10 -30.43 -53.22
N ALA A 632 -6.75 -29.49 -52.36
CA ALA A 632 -5.79 -28.46 -52.69
C ALA A 632 -4.44 -29.07 -53.09
N GLY A 633 -4.06 -28.91 -54.35
CA GLY A 633 -2.75 -29.33 -54.82
C GLY A 633 -1.63 -28.52 -54.16
N VAL A 634 -0.39 -29.05 -54.23
CA VAL A 634 0.81 -28.43 -53.63
C VAL A 634 0.93 -26.93 -53.97
N GLY A 635 0.61 -26.54 -55.22
CA GLY A 635 0.67 -25.14 -55.66
C GLY A 635 -0.28 -24.20 -54.90
N LEU A 636 -1.53 -24.66 -54.65
CA LEU A 636 -2.53 -23.84 -53.94
C LEU A 636 -2.23 -23.71 -52.44
N VAL A 637 -1.63 -24.73 -51.83
CA VAL A 637 -1.14 -24.69 -50.43
C VAL A 637 0.02 -23.70 -50.34
N SER A 638 0.99 -23.77 -51.26
CA SER A 638 2.17 -22.90 -51.27
C SER A 638 1.80 -21.43 -51.43
N LEU A 639 0.73 -21.08 -52.17
CA LEU A 639 0.25 -19.68 -52.28
C LEU A 639 -0.19 -19.12 -50.91
N ARG A 640 -0.90 -19.94 -50.10
CA ARG A 640 -1.38 -19.52 -48.76
C ARG A 640 -0.23 -19.43 -47.77
N GLU A 641 0.66 -20.40 -47.76
CA GLU A 641 1.83 -20.44 -46.87
C GLU A 641 2.70 -19.19 -47.09
N ARG A 642 3.01 -18.81 -48.32
CA ARG A 642 3.81 -17.64 -48.65
C ARG A 642 3.18 -16.32 -48.20
N ALA A 643 1.87 -16.21 -48.27
CA ALA A 643 1.18 -15.02 -47.73
C ALA A 643 1.21 -15.02 -46.19
N ALA A 644 0.99 -16.16 -45.55
CA ALA A 644 1.01 -16.32 -44.10
C ALA A 644 2.39 -16.07 -43.47
N GLU A 645 3.50 -16.42 -44.14
CA GLU A 645 4.88 -16.13 -43.71
C GLU A 645 5.13 -14.64 -43.48
N LEU A 646 4.40 -13.78 -44.20
CA LEU A 646 4.46 -12.32 -44.04
C LEU A 646 3.33 -11.73 -43.20
N GLY A 647 2.55 -12.57 -42.49
CA GLY A 647 1.38 -12.14 -41.72
C GLY A 647 0.20 -11.68 -42.59
N GLY A 648 0.21 -12.05 -43.87
CA GLY A 648 -0.85 -11.80 -44.83
C GLY A 648 -1.82 -12.96 -45.01
N ASP A 649 -2.77 -12.82 -45.94
CA ASP A 649 -3.70 -13.88 -46.32
C ASP A 649 -3.78 -14.06 -47.84
N CYS A 650 -4.14 -15.27 -48.29
CA CYS A 650 -4.38 -15.58 -49.67
C CYS A 650 -5.69 -16.36 -49.84
N ARG A 651 -6.63 -15.77 -50.54
CA ARG A 651 -7.93 -16.35 -50.87
C ARG A 651 -7.98 -16.80 -52.32
N ILE A 652 -8.54 -18.00 -52.53
CA ILE A 652 -8.73 -18.57 -53.85
C ILE A 652 -10.24 -18.85 -53.96
N GLU A 653 -10.88 -18.18 -54.89
CA GLU A 653 -12.32 -18.18 -55.08
C GLU A 653 -12.66 -18.54 -56.52
N CYS A 654 -13.80 -19.17 -56.74
CA CYS A 654 -14.36 -19.42 -58.07
C CYS A 654 -15.68 -18.60 -58.19
N PRO A 655 -15.63 -17.35 -58.70
CA PRO A 655 -16.84 -16.55 -58.86
C PRO A 655 -17.80 -17.23 -59.82
N ASP A 656 -19.06 -17.36 -59.44
CA ASP A 656 -20.15 -17.92 -60.26
C ASP A 656 -19.93 -19.31 -60.86
N GLY A 657 -18.99 -20.12 -60.23
CA GLY A 657 -18.68 -21.45 -60.68
C GLY A 657 -17.87 -21.55 -61.98
N ARG A 658 -17.37 -20.44 -62.50
CA ARG A 658 -16.45 -20.33 -63.66
C ARG A 658 -15.31 -19.39 -63.33
N GLY A 659 -14.11 -19.71 -63.89
CA GLY A 659 -12.90 -18.95 -63.62
C GLY A 659 -12.34 -19.14 -62.20
N THR A 660 -11.16 -18.63 -61.97
CA THR A 660 -10.51 -18.63 -60.66
C THR A 660 -10.00 -17.22 -60.34
N ALA A 661 -10.24 -16.77 -59.11
CA ALA A 661 -9.68 -15.54 -58.57
C ALA A 661 -8.74 -15.87 -57.41
N VAL A 662 -7.46 -15.58 -57.57
CA VAL A 662 -6.45 -15.63 -56.50
C VAL A 662 -6.22 -14.22 -56.00
N ARG A 663 -6.50 -13.96 -54.73
CA ARG A 663 -6.33 -12.66 -54.07
C ARG A 663 -5.45 -12.81 -52.85
N ALA A 664 -4.27 -12.20 -52.90
CA ALA A 664 -3.36 -12.18 -51.78
C ALA A 664 -3.18 -10.77 -51.24
N ARG A 665 -3.24 -10.63 -49.92
CA ARG A 665 -2.94 -9.39 -49.20
C ARG A 665 -1.66 -9.58 -48.40
N LEU A 666 -0.62 -8.83 -48.72
CA LEU A 666 0.72 -8.91 -48.14
C LEU A 666 1.00 -7.62 -47.38
N PRO A 667 1.01 -7.64 -46.04
CA PRO A 667 1.33 -6.46 -45.23
C PRO A 667 2.74 -5.96 -45.54
N MET A 668 2.88 -4.66 -45.71
CA MET A 668 4.18 -4.03 -45.93
C MET A 668 4.83 -3.61 -44.61
N GLY A 669 4.77 -4.40 -43.55
CA GLY A 669 5.25 -4.14 -42.21
C GLY A 669 5.80 -2.76 -41.99
N VAL A 670 5.27 -2.01 -41.06
CA VAL A 670 5.92 -0.79 -40.56
C VAL A 670 7.23 -1.26 -39.94
N LEU A 671 8.36 -1.05 -40.61
CA LEU A 671 9.67 -1.09 -39.98
C LEU A 671 9.66 0.08 -38.98
N VAL A 672 9.36 -0.22 -37.68
CA VAL A 672 9.57 0.68 -36.54
C VAL A 672 11.05 0.62 -36.18
#